data_c1c9dae16199f2427d825741c6cce8f4
#
_entry.id   c1c9dae16199f2427d825741c6cce8f4
#
_cell.length_a   1.000
_cell.length_b   1.000
_cell.length_c   1.000
_cell.angle_alpha   90.00
_cell.angle_beta   90.00
_cell.angle_gamma   90.00
#
_symmetry.space_group_name_H-M   'P 1'
#
loop_
_entity.id
_entity.type
_entity.pdbx_description
1 polymer ?
#
loop_
_entity_poly.entity_id
_entity_poly.type
_entity_poly.pdbx_seq_one_letter_code
_entity_poly.pdbx_strand_id
1 'polypeptide(L)'
;MKRENGITLISLVITAMVMAILAGITISATIEDDGLLTTAQNQKEKIKNSSVVAQAQIQLMKQSENDESSINYNELGKNLVQSRMINSYTTTENGLIGGITESNNTLVVCNSEVQVVSKSEQEKVVNGYKVSKDKTTPYSTLSFTAVQLKDGIKTIVLPDNTTVQFNNDLMATATYSISETGTYTFKIIDTKGKQTEQTINVKSIKKDAIILATDKNDWTNTNVILEATYPQYSSDYIKEISTDGGKTYSTYTNKISVSQNCDIKARVKKGDQIFLENSLSISKIDRDKPTAQVTVSKIVFGLNAQITGSDVGSGLNYNKCKYMINNSSTKLGENETLYTTGTLSGSSVSLKKVMAGGTYYVHVLVTDKVGNKNEIVSSSVVVDSVLNYAYTGSSQNVELLPGKYKLEVWGAQGGYRSSSSYGGRGGYSVGTIALTENTKFFIYVGGSGNTGGTSGGFNGGGSRATYNGGGGGTDFRIGSDSLYARVIVAGGGGSDGATNKNGLYGGGTSGGSASQSYGSGGQGGTATSGGAGYSSGANTPGSFGKGGQGYNRSSGYGGAGGGGWYGGAGSYPDSSGDDDRGGGGGSGYVYTSSTASNYPSGCLLSSKYYLTDASTIAGNASIPATSSGTETGHSGNGYARITNMN
;
A
#
# COMPACT_ATOMS: atom_id res chain seq x y z
N MET A 1 22.12 38.44 -8.51
CA MET A 1 22.08 38.55 -7.04
C MET A 1 23.38 39.14 -6.53
N LYS A 2 23.29 40.30 -5.91
CA LYS A 2 24.46 41.00 -5.34
C LYS A 2 24.99 40.15 -4.19
N ARG A 3 26.31 39.83 -4.24
CA ARG A 3 27.01 39.32 -3.06
C ARG A 3 27.07 40.46 -2.06
N GLU A 4 26.44 40.32 -0.93
CA GLU A 4 26.68 41.17 0.22
C GLU A 4 28.08 40.85 0.74
N ASN A 5 28.92 41.89 0.88
CA ASN A 5 30.22 41.78 1.50
C ASN A 5 30.05 41.54 3.00
N GLY A 6 29.89 40.29 3.38
CA GLY A 6 30.04 39.89 4.77
C GLY A 6 31.52 40.05 5.14
N ILE A 7 31.79 40.73 6.24
CA ILE A 7 33.10 40.75 6.89
C ILE A 7 33.51 39.30 7.05
N THR A 8 34.58 38.87 6.37
CA THR A 8 35.06 37.48 6.49
C THR A 8 35.41 37.19 7.94
N LEU A 9 35.19 35.95 8.39
CA LEU A 9 35.55 35.49 9.75
C LEU A 9 37.00 35.86 10.09
N ILE A 10 37.87 35.84 9.09
CA ILE A 10 39.27 36.23 9.14
C ILE A 10 39.45 37.74 9.46
N SER A 11 38.67 38.62 8.83
CA SER A 11 38.70 40.06 9.11
C SER A 11 38.20 40.36 10.54
N LEU A 12 37.22 39.61 11.03
CA LEU A 12 36.72 39.72 12.41
C LEU A 12 37.78 39.24 13.42
N VAL A 13 38.48 38.13 13.12
CA VAL A 13 39.54 37.56 13.96
C VAL A 13 40.74 38.49 14.00
N ILE A 14 41.13 39.06 12.84
CA ILE A 14 42.25 40.06 12.78
C ILE A 14 41.90 41.31 13.62
N THR A 15 40.67 41.81 13.49
CA THR A 15 40.20 42.95 14.27
C THR A 15 40.18 42.65 15.78
N ALA A 16 39.73 41.45 16.16
CA ALA A 16 39.73 41.00 17.56
C ALA A 16 41.16 40.81 18.12
N MET A 17 42.08 40.23 17.32
CA MET A 17 43.48 40.12 17.73
C MET A 17 44.16 41.47 17.87
N VAL A 18 43.97 42.40 16.96
CA VAL A 18 44.50 43.76 17.05
C VAL A 18 43.91 44.49 18.25
N MET A 19 42.63 44.35 18.54
CA MET A 19 42.01 44.90 19.74
C MET A 19 42.50 44.24 21.03
N ALA A 20 42.73 42.92 21.03
CA ALA A 20 43.30 42.21 22.19
C ALA A 20 44.76 42.65 22.48
N ILE A 21 45.55 42.88 21.43
CA ILE A 21 46.93 43.43 21.55
C ILE A 21 46.90 44.88 22.08
N LEU A 22 45.95 45.71 21.60
CA LEU A 22 45.76 47.07 22.06
C LEU A 22 45.19 47.15 23.49
N ALA A 23 44.29 46.24 23.86
CA ALA A 23 43.71 46.16 25.21
C ALA A 23 44.65 45.54 26.26
N GLY A 24 45.63 44.70 25.82
CA GLY A 24 46.65 44.15 26.70
C GLY A 24 47.74 45.19 27.17
N ILE A 25 47.66 46.41 26.62
CA ILE A 25 48.51 47.52 27.02
C ILE A 25 47.77 48.40 28.05
N THR A 26 47.20 47.81 29.07
CA THR A 26 46.78 48.54 30.25
C THR A 26 47.97 48.62 31.22
N ILE A 27 48.48 49.79 31.36
CA ILE A 27 49.60 50.17 32.20
C ILE A 27 49.27 49.89 33.67
N SER A 28 49.84 48.82 34.23
CA SER A 28 50.03 48.77 35.69
C SER A 28 51.36 49.55 36.01
N ALA A 29 51.17 50.81 36.22
CA ALA A 29 52.28 51.63 36.76
C ALA A 29 52.31 51.47 38.28
N THR A 30 53.15 50.60 38.76
CA THR A 30 53.70 50.74 40.12
C THR A 30 55.06 51.37 39.99
N ILE A 31 55.19 52.59 40.50
CA ILE A 31 56.41 53.40 40.53
C ILE A 31 57.20 52.99 41.77
N GLU A 32 58.34 52.37 41.57
CA GLU A 32 59.41 52.39 42.51
C GLU A 32 60.67 53.02 41.84
N ASP A 33 61.25 53.97 42.51
CA ASP A 33 62.37 54.79 42.04
C ASP A 33 63.60 53.94 41.66
N ASP A 34 64.21 54.22 40.55
CA ASP A 34 65.47 53.84 39.88
C ASP A 34 65.31 53.05 38.54
N GLY A 35 64.14 52.88 38.05
CA GLY A 35 63.94 52.11 36.86
C GLY A 35 63.15 52.74 35.74
N LEU A 36 62.70 54.00 35.84
CA LEU A 36 61.75 54.60 34.90
C LEU A 36 62.23 54.59 33.44
N LEU A 37 63.56 54.86 33.23
CA LEU A 37 64.16 54.83 31.90
C LEU A 37 64.29 53.39 31.36
N THR A 38 64.70 52.48 32.22
CA THR A 38 64.85 51.06 31.91
C THR A 38 63.45 50.38 31.66
N THR A 39 62.46 50.74 32.47
CA THR A 39 61.08 50.29 32.31
C THR A 39 60.45 50.82 31.03
N ALA A 40 60.65 52.12 30.70
CA ALA A 40 60.19 52.72 29.46
C ALA A 40 60.90 52.14 28.23
N GLN A 41 62.18 51.83 28.30
CA GLN A 41 62.90 51.14 27.23
C GLN A 41 62.45 49.72 27.05
N ASN A 42 62.24 48.97 28.12
CA ASN A 42 61.66 47.58 28.07
C ASN A 42 60.23 47.55 27.54
N GLN A 43 59.43 48.55 27.89
CA GLN A 43 58.07 48.67 27.33
C GLN A 43 58.13 49.06 25.85
N LYS A 44 58.96 49.98 25.43
CA LYS A 44 59.16 50.35 24.03
C LYS A 44 59.60 49.12 23.21
N GLU A 45 60.47 48.31 23.73
CA GLU A 45 60.95 47.08 23.09
C GLU A 45 59.86 46.02 23.01
N LYS A 46 59.09 45.81 24.08
CA LYS A 46 57.92 44.88 24.05
C LYS A 46 56.86 45.29 23.04
N ILE A 47 56.52 46.58 22.96
CA ILE A 47 55.59 47.14 21.99
C ILE A 47 56.10 46.89 20.57
N LYS A 48 57.38 47.17 20.32
CA LYS A 48 58.02 46.99 19.03
C LYS A 48 58.02 45.51 18.61
N ASN A 49 58.42 44.61 19.51
CA ASN A 49 58.41 43.17 19.27
C ASN A 49 57.02 42.68 18.94
N SER A 50 55.99 43.12 19.68
CA SER A 50 54.59 42.76 19.41
C SER A 50 54.12 43.30 18.06
N SER A 51 54.51 44.52 17.68
CA SER A 51 54.15 45.10 16.38
C SER A 51 54.79 44.34 15.22
N VAL A 52 56.04 43.92 15.35
CA VAL A 52 56.80 43.15 14.34
C VAL A 52 56.11 41.77 14.15
N VAL A 53 55.77 41.10 15.26
CA VAL A 53 55.07 39.81 15.21
C VAL A 53 53.73 39.96 14.52
N ALA A 54 52.93 40.96 14.92
CA ALA A 54 51.61 41.20 14.31
C ALA A 54 51.73 41.49 12.81
N GLN A 55 52.65 42.31 12.39
CA GLN A 55 52.87 42.62 10.98
C GLN A 55 53.38 41.42 10.18
N ALA A 56 54.25 40.60 10.73
CA ALA A 56 54.65 39.35 10.09
C ALA A 56 53.50 38.38 9.94
N GLN A 57 52.65 38.21 10.96
CA GLN A 57 51.47 37.39 10.92
C GLN A 57 50.46 37.86 9.87
N ILE A 58 50.20 39.18 9.79
CA ILE A 58 49.32 39.75 8.76
C ILE A 58 49.84 39.48 7.35
N GLN A 59 51.14 39.61 7.13
CA GLN A 59 51.75 39.34 5.82
C GLN A 59 51.69 37.85 5.46
N LEU A 60 51.89 36.96 6.44
CA LEU A 60 51.73 35.52 6.24
C LEU A 60 50.29 35.14 5.88
N MET A 61 49.30 35.73 6.58
CA MET A 61 47.87 35.51 6.28
C MET A 61 47.52 35.97 4.88
N LYS A 62 47.99 37.14 4.43
CA LYS A 62 47.76 37.63 3.07
C LYS A 62 48.32 36.70 1.98
N GLN A 63 49.44 36.06 2.24
CA GLN A 63 50.01 35.08 1.31
C GLN A 63 49.20 33.77 1.30
N SER A 64 48.75 33.33 2.45
CA SER A 64 47.92 32.10 2.55
C SER A 64 46.53 32.22 1.94
N GLU A 65 45.98 33.44 1.80
CA GLU A 65 44.72 33.69 1.09
C GLU A 65 44.87 33.52 -0.43
N ASN A 66 46.04 33.69 -0.98
CA ASN A 66 46.28 33.62 -2.42
C ASN A 66 46.76 32.25 -2.91
N ASP A 67 47.47 31.49 -2.08
CA ASP A 67 47.87 30.11 -2.39
C ASP A 67 48.18 29.34 -1.07
N GLU A 68 47.37 28.30 -0.80
CA GLU A 68 47.58 27.44 0.39
C GLU A 68 48.90 26.66 0.39
N SER A 69 49.65 26.65 -0.71
CA SER A 69 50.75 25.70 -0.91
C SER A 69 52.15 26.25 -0.62
N SER A 70 52.41 27.55 -0.74
CA SER A 70 53.78 28.06 -0.53
C SER A 70 53.84 29.50 -0.03
N ILE A 71 54.40 29.69 1.18
CA ILE A 71 54.72 31.02 1.70
C ILE A 71 56.03 31.45 1.07
N ASN A 72 56.06 32.66 0.46
CA ASN A 72 57.25 33.28 -0.05
C ASN A 72 57.96 34.09 1.05
N TYR A 73 58.89 33.47 1.79
CA TYR A 73 59.61 34.11 2.89
C TYR A 73 60.50 35.23 2.43
N ASN A 74 60.99 35.22 1.17
CA ASN A 74 61.77 36.32 0.62
C ASN A 74 60.91 37.57 0.41
N GLU A 75 59.72 37.43 -0.08
CA GLU A 75 58.76 38.52 -0.19
C GLU A 75 58.34 39.05 1.18
N LEU A 76 58.09 38.14 2.14
CA LEU A 76 57.82 38.50 3.53
C LEU A 76 58.96 39.38 4.08
N GLY A 77 60.21 38.96 3.90
CA GLY A 77 61.38 39.71 4.35
C GLY A 77 61.46 41.09 3.70
N LYS A 78 61.27 41.20 2.38
CA LYS A 78 61.21 42.47 1.67
C LYS A 78 60.18 43.43 2.24
N ASN A 79 58.95 42.93 2.45
CA ASN A 79 57.86 43.74 2.96
C ASN A 79 58.09 44.20 4.40
N LEU A 80 58.69 43.36 5.24
CA LEU A 80 59.06 43.72 6.62
C LEU A 80 60.17 44.74 6.66
N VAL A 81 61.18 44.70 5.75
CA VAL A 81 62.20 45.71 5.61
C VAL A 81 61.64 47.03 5.11
N GLN A 82 60.81 47.02 4.10
CA GLN A 82 60.11 48.20 3.57
C GLN A 82 59.29 48.93 4.63
N SER A 83 58.63 48.15 5.50
CA SER A 83 57.83 48.69 6.62
C SER A 83 58.66 49.07 7.83
N ARG A 84 59.99 49.01 7.75
CA ARG A 84 60.96 49.30 8.82
C ARG A 84 60.75 48.47 10.10
N MET A 85 60.26 47.25 9.94
CA MET A 85 60.06 46.31 11.04
C MET A 85 61.37 45.56 11.37
N ILE A 86 62.09 45.16 10.32
CA ILE A 86 63.39 44.52 10.41
C ILE A 86 64.39 45.30 9.56
N ASN A 87 65.71 45.22 9.94
CA ASN A 87 66.80 45.92 9.22
C ASN A 87 67.48 45.04 8.17
N SER A 88 67.46 43.73 8.37
CA SER A 88 68.02 42.73 7.46
C SER A 88 67.35 41.40 7.69
N TYR A 89 67.45 40.49 6.72
CA TYR A 89 66.89 39.15 6.85
C TYR A 89 67.73 38.13 6.08
N THR A 90 67.55 36.85 6.51
CA THR A 90 68.02 35.68 5.80
C THR A 90 66.81 34.74 5.69
N THR A 91 66.60 34.09 4.55
CA THR A 91 65.48 33.18 4.31
C THR A 91 65.97 31.82 3.89
N THR A 92 65.13 30.81 4.20
CA THR A 92 65.20 29.50 3.65
C THR A 92 63.79 29.18 3.02
N GLU A 93 63.65 28.02 2.44
CA GLU A 93 62.35 27.55 1.93
C GLU A 93 61.28 27.51 3.02
N ASN A 94 61.67 27.31 4.29
CA ASN A 94 60.71 27.04 5.38
C ASN A 94 60.71 28.12 6.47
N GLY A 95 61.39 29.26 6.25
CA GLY A 95 61.37 30.29 7.24
C GLY A 95 62.23 31.52 6.94
N LEU A 96 62.26 32.45 7.92
CA LEU A 96 62.99 33.73 7.87
C LEU A 96 63.61 34.04 9.23
N ILE A 97 64.78 34.53 9.21
CA ILE A 97 65.50 35.16 10.36
C ILE A 97 65.76 36.62 10.02
N GLY A 98 65.26 37.54 10.83
CA GLY A 98 65.45 38.98 10.58
C GLY A 98 65.77 39.76 11.84
N GLY A 99 66.77 40.64 11.76
CA GLY A 99 67.12 41.58 12.87
C GLY A 99 66.05 42.65 13.01
N ILE A 100 65.43 42.80 14.19
CA ILE A 100 64.42 43.83 14.45
C ILE A 100 65.06 45.21 14.49
N THR A 101 64.48 46.15 13.73
CA THR A 101 65.01 47.54 13.65
C THR A 101 64.95 48.19 15.02
N GLU A 102 66.09 48.86 15.41
CA GLU A 102 66.24 49.54 16.71
C GLU A 102 66.09 48.61 17.94
N SER A 103 66.35 47.31 17.77
CA SER A 103 66.29 46.28 18.81
C SER A 103 67.46 45.32 18.61
N ASN A 104 67.96 44.73 19.70
CA ASN A 104 68.94 43.64 19.65
C ASN A 104 68.25 42.23 19.52
N ASN A 105 66.96 42.22 19.31
CA ASN A 105 66.17 40.98 19.18
C ASN A 105 66.08 40.54 17.71
N THR A 106 65.83 39.28 17.53
CA THR A 106 65.72 38.65 16.21
C THR A 106 64.31 38.13 16.02
N LEU A 107 63.67 38.50 14.89
CA LEU A 107 62.45 37.86 14.42
C LEU A 107 62.77 36.51 13.78
N VAL A 108 62.12 35.51 14.21
CA VAL A 108 62.21 34.16 13.64
C VAL A 108 60.82 33.73 13.14
N VAL A 109 60.75 33.30 11.89
CA VAL A 109 59.54 32.68 11.31
C VAL A 109 59.93 31.27 10.87
N CYS A 110 59.24 30.27 11.40
CA CYS A 110 59.46 28.86 11.07
C CYS A 110 58.15 28.22 10.69
N ASN A 111 57.96 27.81 9.44
CA ASN A 111 56.71 27.18 8.98
C ASN A 111 55.44 27.92 9.45
N SER A 112 55.39 29.22 9.27
CA SER A 112 54.33 30.15 9.69
C SER A 112 54.25 30.50 11.18
N GLU A 113 55.01 29.84 12.04
CA GLU A 113 55.14 30.23 13.44
C GLU A 113 56.07 31.45 13.56
N VAL A 114 55.61 32.49 14.22
CA VAL A 114 56.33 33.78 14.35
C VAL A 114 56.74 34.00 15.81
N GLN A 115 57.98 34.13 16.05
CA GLN A 115 58.57 34.38 17.39
C GLN A 115 59.65 35.47 17.38
N VAL A 116 59.81 36.09 18.50
CA VAL A 116 60.93 37.03 18.73
C VAL A 116 61.88 36.40 19.74
N VAL A 117 63.14 36.32 19.38
CA VAL A 117 64.22 35.79 20.22
C VAL A 117 65.09 36.97 20.72
N SER A 118 65.12 37.18 22.04
CA SER A 118 65.97 38.21 22.65
C SER A 118 67.45 37.83 22.60
N LYS A 119 68.34 38.82 22.77
CA LYS A 119 69.80 38.59 22.82
C LYS A 119 70.17 37.53 23.87
N SER A 120 69.50 37.51 25.01
CA SER A 120 69.74 36.56 26.11
C SER A 120 69.18 35.13 25.79
N GLU A 121 68.34 35.00 24.78
CA GLU A 121 67.69 33.74 24.44
C GLU A 121 68.24 33.07 23.17
N GLN A 122 69.31 33.60 22.58
CA GLN A 122 69.91 33.09 21.33
C GLN A 122 70.41 31.64 21.41
N GLU A 123 70.57 31.09 22.61
CA GLU A 123 70.88 29.67 22.85
C GLU A 123 69.64 28.75 22.83
N LYS A 124 68.49 29.33 22.85
CA LYS A 124 67.21 28.52 22.75
C LYS A 124 66.97 28.05 21.31
N VAL A 125 66.44 26.89 21.21
CA VAL A 125 65.90 26.38 19.94
C VAL A 125 64.48 26.86 19.78
N VAL A 126 64.18 27.52 18.67
CA VAL A 126 62.86 27.92 18.23
C VAL A 126 62.50 27.00 17.10
N ASN A 127 61.23 26.60 17.02
CA ASN A 127 60.77 25.69 15.99
C ASN A 127 59.38 26.04 15.47
N GLY A 128 59.08 25.52 14.31
CA GLY A 128 57.77 25.47 13.71
C GLY A 128 57.63 24.23 12.85
N TYR A 129 56.42 23.88 12.52
CA TYR A 129 56.16 22.72 11.65
C TYR A 129 55.07 22.99 10.64
N LYS A 130 55.09 22.23 9.53
CA LYS A 130 54.04 22.19 8.52
C LYS A 130 53.75 20.75 8.18
N VAL A 131 52.47 20.44 8.06
CA VAL A 131 52.02 19.15 7.54
C VAL A 131 51.51 19.36 6.13
N SER A 132 52.08 18.66 5.17
CA SER A 132 51.63 18.67 3.78
C SER A 132 51.25 17.28 3.34
N LYS A 133 50.13 17.14 2.57
CA LYS A 133 49.73 15.86 2.01
C LYS A 133 50.63 15.52 0.82
N ASP A 134 51.24 14.35 0.87
CA ASP A 134 51.89 13.77 -0.30
C ASP A 134 50.82 13.30 -1.29
N LYS A 135 50.92 13.72 -2.54
CA LYS A 135 49.94 13.35 -3.60
C LYS A 135 50.20 11.97 -4.18
N THR A 136 51.36 11.40 -3.97
CA THR A 136 51.82 10.14 -4.58
C THR A 136 51.81 8.97 -3.61
N THR A 137 51.54 9.22 -2.34
CA THR A 137 51.49 8.22 -1.27
C THR A 137 50.32 8.48 -0.30
N PRO A 138 49.93 7.50 0.53
CA PRO A 138 48.95 7.72 1.58
C PRO A 138 49.45 8.54 2.77
N TYR A 139 50.73 8.87 2.80
CA TYR A 139 51.34 9.59 3.90
C TYR A 139 51.21 11.11 3.75
N SER A 140 51.40 11.80 4.87
CA SER A 140 51.67 13.23 4.92
C SER A 140 53.09 13.47 5.33
N THR A 141 53.69 14.55 4.87
CA THR A 141 55.04 14.97 5.24
C THR A 141 54.94 16.00 6.36
N LEU A 142 55.49 15.68 7.50
CA LEU A 142 55.75 16.62 8.58
C LEU A 142 57.09 17.30 8.35
N SER A 143 57.11 18.57 7.94
CA SER A 143 58.30 19.39 7.81
C SER A 143 58.54 20.11 9.14
N PHE A 144 59.54 19.70 9.87
CA PHE A 144 59.97 20.30 11.11
C PHE A 144 61.16 21.23 10.85
N THR A 145 61.01 22.51 11.18
CA THR A 145 62.09 23.53 11.06
C THR A 145 62.48 23.98 12.45
N ALA A 146 63.74 23.93 12.71
CA ALA A 146 64.35 24.45 13.95
C ALA A 146 65.34 25.59 13.65
N VAL A 147 65.44 26.54 14.56
CA VAL A 147 66.37 27.68 14.53
C VAL A 147 67.14 27.72 15.83
N GLN A 148 68.45 27.83 15.72
CA GLN A 148 69.38 28.05 16.84
C GLN A 148 70.42 29.13 16.45
N LEU A 149 70.26 30.32 17.02
CA LEU A 149 70.95 31.55 16.55
C LEU A 149 72.38 31.67 16.96
N LYS A 150 72.84 30.98 18.04
CA LYS A 150 74.15 31.12 18.59
C LYS A 150 75.19 30.16 18.01
N ASP A 151 74.90 28.89 18.09
CA ASP A 151 75.86 27.83 17.78
C ASP A 151 75.53 27.06 16.47
N GLY A 152 74.34 27.28 15.88
CA GLY A 152 73.88 26.58 14.69
C GLY A 152 73.51 25.09 14.95
N ILE A 153 72.81 24.47 14.01
CA ILE A 153 72.34 23.11 14.09
C ILE A 153 73.27 22.19 13.31
N LYS A 154 73.69 21.09 13.94
CA LYS A 154 74.55 20.06 13.35
C LYS A 154 73.70 18.83 12.92
N THR A 155 72.71 18.43 13.75
CA THR A 155 71.95 17.23 13.52
C THR A 155 70.53 17.42 14.03
N ILE A 156 69.57 16.95 13.28
CA ILE A 156 68.17 16.68 13.76
C ILE A 156 67.94 15.18 13.78
N VAL A 157 67.60 14.63 14.96
CA VAL A 157 67.18 13.25 15.13
C VAL A 157 65.66 13.23 14.96
N LEU A 158 65.15 12.36 14.07
CA LEU A 158 63.74 12.20 13.76
C LEU A 158 63.02 11.33 14.81
N PRO A 159 61.71 11.29 14.84
CA PRO A 159 60.94 10.50 15.79
C PRO A 159 61.23 8.99 15.80
N ASP A 160 61.72 8.44 14.69
CA ASP A 160 62.15 7.03 14.54
C ASP A 160 63.65 6.82 14.87
N ASN A 161 64.30 7.80 15.44
CA ASN A 161 65.75 7.85 15.76
C ASN A 161 66.67 7.89 14.54
N THR A 162 66.19 8.04 13.33
CA THR A 162 67.02 8.36 12.17
C THR A 162 67.57 9.79 12.27
N THR A 163 68.62 10.12 11.56
CA THR A 163 69.29 11.42 11.70
C THR A 163 69.44 12.14 10.36
N VAL A 164 69.26 13.46 10.41
CA VAL A 164 69.55 14.37 9.29
C VAL A 164 70.71 15.28 9.70
N GLN A 165 71.77 15.37 8.88
CA GLN A 165 72.96 16.15 9.13
C GLN A 165 72.91 17.53 8.47
N PHE A 166 73.45 18.55 9.12
CA PHE A 166 73.51 19.93 8.65
C PHE A 166 74.89 20.51 8.84
N ASN A 167 75.22 21.58 8.09
CA ASN A 167 76.53 22.23 8.10
C ASN A 167 76.56 23.48 9.01
N ASN A 168 76.15 23.30 10.27
CA ASN A 168 76.10 24.40 11.25
C ASN A 168 75.12 25.51 10.87
N ASP A 169 73.96 25.10 10.27
CA ASP A 169 72.95 26.03 9.79
C ASP A 169 72.22 26.68 10.98
N LEU A 170 72.00 27.99 10.93
CA LEU A 170 71.21 28.68 11.95
C LEU A 170 69.74 28.24 11.88
N MET A 171 69.29 27.82 10.69
CA MET A 171 67.97 27.28 10.44
C MET A 171 68.09 25.96 9.67
N ALA A 172 67.51 24.91 10.19
CA ALA A 172 67.54 23.55 9.62
C ALA A 172 66.15 22.94 9.54
N THR A 173 65.80 22.29 8.41
CA THR A 173 64.54 21.63 8.20
C THR A 173 64.77 20.14 7.98
N ALA A 174 64.02 19.32 8.71
CA ALA A 174 63.94 17.89 8.53
C ALA A 174 62.51 17.48 8.18
N THR A 175 62.38 16.48 7.34
CA THR A 175 61.06 15.94 6.94
C THR A 175 60.86 14.54 7.51
N TYR A 176 59.66 14.25 7.94
CA TYR A 176 59.27 12.94 8.47
C TYR A 176 57.89 12.52 7.92
N SER A 177 57.77 11.28 7.46
CA SER A 177 56.51 10.76 6.92
C SER A 177 55.59 10.31 8.04
N ILE A 178 54.37 10.82 8.07
CA ILE A 178 53.35 10.49 9.07
C ILE A 178 52.07 10.00 8.43
N SER A 179 51.38 9.02 9.07
CA SER A 179 50.09 8.50 8.65
C SER A 179 48.97 8.83 9.63
N GLU A 180 49.28 9.31 10.83
CA GLU A 180 48.32 9.53 11.92
C GLU A 180 48.56 10.87 12.61
N THR A 181 47.52 11.35 13.30
CA THR A 181 47.65 12.44 14.27
C THR A 181 48.38 11.94 15.51
N GLY A 182 49.11 12.80 16.20
CA GLY A 182 49.86 12.37 17.38
C GLY A 182 50.98 13.30 17.75
N THR A 183 51.79 12.85 18.68
CA THR A 183 52.94 13.60 19.22
C THR A 183 54.21 13.05 18.61
N TYR A 184 54.99 13.94 18.00
CA TYR A 184 56.24 13.62 17.32
C TYR A 184 57.38 14.40 17.98
N THR A 185 58.38 13.72 18.50
CA THR A 185 59.53 14.34 19.19
C THR A 185 60.77 14.32 18.31
N PHE A 186 61.37 15.48 18.12
CA PHE A 186 62.63 15.69 17.41
C PHE A 186 63.70 16.09 18.42
N LYS A 187 64.94 15.63 18.23
CA LYS A 187 66.05 16.05 19.02
C LYS A 187 67.04 16.88 18.15
N ILE A 188 67.33 18.10 18.57
CA ILE A 188 68.23 19.03 17.87
C ILE A 188 69.52 18.99 18.57
N ILE A 189 70.59 18.75 17.82
CA ILE A 189 71.99 18.74 18.32
C ILE A 189 72.75 19.91 17.67
N ASP A 190 73.24 20.84 18.49
CA ASP A 190 73.99 21.96 18.01
C ASP A 190 75.47 21.58 17.72
N THR A 191 76.30 22.54 17.24
CA THR A 191 77.69 22.32 16.92
C THR A 191 78.58 22.02 18.13
N LYS A 192 78.15 22.34 19.34
CA LYS A 192 78.81 22.02 20.61
C LYS A 192 78.36 20.68 21.21
N GLY A 193 77.42 20.01 20.57
CA GLY A 193 76.89 18.72 21.03
C GLY A 193 75.76 18.82 22.07
N LYS A 194 75.29 20.05 22.37
CA LYS A 194 74.08 20.21 23.23
C LYS A 194 72.85 19.71 22.53
N GLN A 195 72.11 18.89 23.25
CA GLN A 195 70.80 18.29 22.74
C GLN A 195 69.64 19.08 23.31
N THR A 196 68.63 19.34 22.45
CA THR A 196 67.38 19.95 22.83
C THR A 196 66.22 19.12 22.19
N GLU A 197 65.27 18.69 23.00
CA GLU A 197 64.09 17.99 22.51
C GLU A 197 63.00 19.01 22.20
N GLN A 198 62.30 18.78 21.06
CA GLN A 198 61.17 19.56 20.64
C GLN A 198 60.03 18.59 20.26
N THR A 199 58.88 18.76 20.89
CA THR A 199 57.74 17.90 20.73
C THR A 199 56.64 18.64 19.97
N ILE A 200 56.19 18.05 18.86
CA ILE A 200 55.14 18.59 17.98
C ILE A 200 53.89 17.76 18.16
N ASN A 201 52.78 18.42 18.42
CA ASN A 201 51.46 17.76 18.47
C ASN A 201 50.68 18.03 17.17
N VAL A 202 50.66 17.06 16.28
CA VAL A 202 49.90 17.12 15.01
C VAL A 202 48.45 16.77 15.27
N LYS A 203 47.56 17.77 15.24
CA LYS A 203 46.15 17.66 15.56
C LYS A 203 45.30 17.19 14.40
N SER A 204 45.71 17.39 13.15
CA SER A 204 44.95 17.01 11.96
C SER A 204 45.89 16.59 10.82
N ILE A 205 45.42 15.57 10.07
CA ILE A 205 46.07 15.11 8.83
C ILE A 205 44.97 14.98 7.78
N LYS A 206 45.21 15.53 6.58
CA LYS A 206 44.31 15.34 5.45
C LYS A 206 44.48 13.90 4.93
N LYS A 207 43.46 13.06 5.16
CA LYS A 207 43.44 11.70 4.65
C LYS A 207 42.76 11.65 3.28
N ASP A 208 43.26 10.83 2.39
CA ASP A 208 42.57 10.49 1.14
C ASP A 208 41.45 9.47 1.40
N ALA A 209 40.51 9.40 0.48
CA ALA A 209 39.42 8.44 0.54
C ALA A 209 39.18 7.83 -0.85
N ILE A 210 38.75 6.58 -0.88
CA ILE A 210 38.18 5.97 -2.08
C ILE A 210 36.73 6.42 -2.13
N ILE A 211 36.27 6.92 -3.28
CA ILE A 211 34.87 7.30 -3.49
C ILE A 211 34.21 6.22 -4.33
N LEU A 212 33.10 5.65 -3.81
CA LEU A 212 32.25 4.70 -4.52
C LEU A 212 30.93 5.38 -4.87
N ALA A 213 30.55 5.32 -6.12
CA ALA A 213 29.30 5.91 -6.63
C ALA A 213 28.58 4.95 -7.58
N THR A 214 27.26 5.06 -7.63
CA THR A 214 26.42 4.30 -8.53
C THR A 214 25.58 5.23 -9.39
N ASP A 215 25.26 4.81 -10.62
CA ASP A 215 24.41 5.55 -11.55
C ASP A 215 22.94 5.53 -11.13
N LYS A 216 22.52 4.61 -10.22
CA LYS A 216 21.16 4.44 -9.72
C LYS A 216 21.17 4.24 -8.21
N ASN A 217 20.35 5.03 -7.51
CA ASN A 217 20.20 4.97 -6.06
C ASN A 217 18.82 4.47 -5.63
N ASP A 218 17.87 4.37 -6.57
CA ASP A 218 16.52 3.87 -6.37
C ASP A 218 16.39 2.43 -6.89
N TRP A 219 15.26 1.80 -6.55
CA TRP A 219 14.93 0.47 -7.02
C TRP A 219 14.97 0.39 -8.55
N THR A 220 15.56 -0.68 -9.07
CA THR A 220 15.69 -0.93 -10.52
C THR A 220 15.67 -2.43 -10.83
N ASN A 221 15.14 -2.80 -12.00
CA ASN A 221 15.23 -4.16 -12.54
C ASN A 221 16.36 -4.33 -13.57
N THR A 222 17.19 -3.31 -13.73
CA THR A 222 18.34 -3.31 -14.65
C THR A 222 19.65 -3.26 -13.87
N ASN A 223 20.78 -3.48 -14.56
CA ASN A 223 22.09 -3.38 -13.95
C ASN A 223 22.34 -1.96 -13.40
N VAL A 224 23.12 -1.91 -12.34
CA VAL A 224 23.68 -0.70 -11.73
C VAL A 224 25.14 -0.56 -12.15
N ILE A 225 25.55 0.62 -12.60
CA ILE A 225 26.93 0.90 -12.96
C ILE A 225 27.65 1.49 -11.74
N LEU A 226 28.62 0.77 -11.25
CA LEU A 226 29.50 1.17 -10.16
C LEU A 226 30.75 1.88 -10.70
N GLU A 227 31.06 3.04 -10.16
CA GLU A 227 32.30 3.78 -10.38
C GLU A 227 33.05 3.95 -9.08
N ALA A 228 34.36 3.66 -9.10
CA ALA A 228 35.25 3.89 -7.98
C ALA A 228 36.32 4.91 -8.35
N THR A 229 36.42 5.98 -7.56
CA THR A 229 37.48 6.97 -7.71
C THR A 229 38.52 6.77 -6.63
N TYR A 230 39.72 6.48 -7.05
CA TYR A 230 40.87 6.25 -6.17
C TYR A 230 41.83 7.44 -6.18
N PRO A 231 42.54 7.69 -5.08
CA PRO A 231 43.67 8.63 -5.06
C PRO A 231 44.73 8.23 -6.09
N GLN A 232 45.44 9.24 -6.60
CA GLN A 232 46.50 9.06 -7.61
C GLN A 232 47.87 8.81 -6.93
N TYR A 233 48.06 7.59 -6.43
CA TYR A 233 49.34 7.18 -5.85
C TYR A 233 50.32 6.65 -6.90
N SER A 234 51.58 6.46 -6.54
CA SER A 234 52.59 5.81 -7.38
C SER A 234 52.16 4.37 -7.77
N SER A 235 52.74 3.82 -8.81
CA SER A 235 52.39 2.51 -9.38
C SER A 235 52.56 1.32 -8.42
N ASP A 236 53.26 1.50 -7.31
CA ASP A 236 53.44 0.48 -6.27
C ASP A 236 52.16 0.25 -5.46
N TYR A 237 51.20 1.18 -5.52
CA TYR A 237 49.91 1.09 -4.80
C TYR A 237 48.86 0.55 -5.72
N ILE A 238 48.42 -0.67 -5.43
CA ILE A 238 47.43 -1.40 -6.25
C ILE A 238 46.02 -0.99 -5.81
N LYS A 239 45.19 -0.62 -6.80
CA LYS A 239 43.78 -0.30 -6.64
C LYS A 239 42.97 -1.55 -6.87
N GLU A 240 42.29 -2.07 -5.87
CA GLU A 240 41.51 -3.31 -5.95
C GLU A 240 40.04 -3.08 -5.57
N ILE A 241 39.18 -3.89 -6.16
CA ILE A 241 37.75 -3.88 -5.88
C ILE A 241 37.21 -5.31 -5.78
N SER A 242 36.22 -5.50 -4.93
CA SER A 242 35.45 -6.72 -4.73
C SER A 242 33.98 -6.43 -4.92
N THR A 243 33.27 -7.33 -5.57
CA THR A 243 31.80 -7.31 -5.73
C THR A 243 31.13 -8.48 -5.01
N ASP A 244 31.84 -9.18 -4.14
CA ASP A 244 31.38 -10.37 -3.41
C ASP A 244 31.55 -10.25 -1.88
N GLY A 245 31.56 -9.02 -1.38
CA GLY A 245 31.69 -8.72 0.05
C GLY A 245 33.13 -8.84 0.56
N GLY A 246 34.13 -8.85 -0.32
CA GLY A 246 35.56 -8.92 0.05
C GLY A 246 36.13 -10.33 0.05
N LYS A 247 35.42 -11.32 -0.51
CA LYS A 247 35.94 -12.69 -0.65
C LYS A 247 37.02 -12.77 -1.73
N THR A 248 36.78 -12.11 -2.85
CA THR A 248 37.75 -11.99 -3.94
C THR A 248 37.96 -10.53 -4.34
N TYR A 249 39.17 -10.20 -4.77
CA TYR A 249 39.54 -8.85 -5.22
C TYR A 249 40.17 -8.91 -6.60
N SER A 250 39.83 -7.94 -7.43
CA SER A 250 40.45 -7.73 -8.74
C SER A 250 40.97 -6.30 -8.87
N THR A 251 41.98 -6.08 -9.71
CA THR A 251 42.48 -4.72 -10.00
C THR A 251 41.38 -3.90 -10.66
N TYR A 252 41.09 -2.70 -10.12
CA TYR A 252 40.11 -1.80 -10.69
C TYR A 252 40.68 -1.04 -11.88
N THR A 253 40.08 -1.19 -13.03
CA THR A 253 40.48 -0.50 -14.27
C THR A 253 39.37 0.34 -14.88
N ASN A 254 38.10 -0.10 -14.78
CA ASN A 254 36.95 0.52 -15.42
C ASN A 254 35.69 0.39 -14.53
N LYS A 255 34.65 1.13 -14.88
CA LYS A 255 33.31 1.00 -14.28
C LYS A 255 32.80 -0.45 -14.38
N ILE A 256 32.11 -0.91 -13.35
CA ILE A 256 31.63 -2.28 -13.21
C ILE A 256 30.11 -2.29 -13.33
N SER A 257 29.59 -3.19 -14.19
CA SER A 257 28.16 -3.45 -14.31
C SER A 257 27.74 -4.53 -13.30
N VAL A 258 26.95 -4.15 -12.30
CA VAL A 258 26.44 -5.02 -11.23
C VAL A 258 25.03 -5.45 -11.57
N SER A 259 24.79 -6.76 -11.63
CA SER A 259 23.51 -7.34 -12.05
C SER A 259 22.62 -7.85 -10.91
N GLN A 260 23.15 -7.93 -9.69
CA GLN A 260 22.44 -8.42 -8.50
C GLN A 260 22.92 -7.68 -7.26
N ASN A 261 22.12 -7.70 -6.21
CA ASN A 261 22.46 -7.08 -4.91
C ASN A 261 23.74 -7.70 -4.35
N CYS A 262 24.67 -6.85 -3.91
CA CYS A 262 25.96 -7.27 -3.35
C CYS A 262 26.61 -6.16 -2.55
N ASP A 263 27.56 -6.55 -1.70
CA ASP A 263 28.44 -5.63 -0.98
C ASP A 263 29.72 -5.41 -1.77
N ILE A 264 30.00 -4.15 -2.05
CA ILE A 264 31.20 -3.71 -2.72
C ILE A 264 32.24 -3.36 -1.65
N LYS A 265 33.47 -3.80 -1.86
CA LYS A 265 34.63 -3.33 -1.08
C LYS A 265 35.73 -2.88 -2.02
N ALA A 266 36.26 -1.71 -1.76
CA ALA A 266 37.36 -1.13 -2.52
C ALA A 266 38.55 -0.87 -1.59
N ARG A 267 39.77 -1.14 -2.05
CA ARG A 267 40.97 -0.90 -1.25
C ARG A 267 42.14 -0.47 -2.08
N VAL A 268 43.08 0.23 -1.42
CA VAL A 268 44.43 0.53 -1.93
C VAL A 268 45.43 -0.22 -1.06
N LYS A 269 46.29 -1.02 -1.66
CA LYS A 269 47.34 -1.77 -0.95
C LYS A 269 48.71 -1.64 -1.61
N LYS A 270 49.78 -1.91 -0.83
CA LYS A 270 51.14 -2.12 -1.31
C LYS A 270 51.70 -3.34 -0.59
N GLY A 271 52.08 -4.39 -1.35
CA GLY A 271 52.30 -5.72 -0.78
C GLY A 271 51.07 -6.23 -0.04
N ASP A 272 51.24 -6.67 1.19
CA ASP A 272 50.13 -7.17 2.03
C ASP A 272 49.48 -6.04 2.88
N GLN A 273 50.06 -4.86 2.90
CA GLN A 273 49.53 -3.75 3.69
C GLN A 273 48.42 -3.00 2.97
N ILE A 274 47.30 -2.83 3.66
CA ILE A 274 46.14 -2.03 3.19
C ILE A 274 46.26 -0.63 3.78
N PHE A 275 46.15 0.39 2.93
CA PHE A 275 46.24 1.80 3.29
C PHE A 275 44.91 2.53 3.32
N LEU A 276 44.04 2.17 2.39
CA LEU A 276 42.67 2.73 2.29
C LEU A 276 41.68 1.64 2.01
N GLU A 277 40.52 1.74 2.63
CA GLU A 277 39.37 0.92 2.35
C GLU A 277 38.09 1.77 2.31
N ASN A 278 37.15 1.38 1.47
CA ASN A 278 35.78 1.86 1.49
C ASN A 278 34.83 0.75 1.06
N SER A 279 33.57 0.86 1.47
CA SER A 279 32.53 -0.11 1.13
C SER A 279 31.24 0.58 0.76
N LEU A 280 30.46 -0.08 -0.11
CA LEU A 280 29.14 0.35 -0.55
C LEU A 280 28.24 -0.88 -0.72
N SER A 281 27.04 -0.88 -0.16
CA SER A 281 26.06 -1.94 -0.38
C SER A 281 25.12 -1.55 -1.52
N ILE A 282 25.01 -2.41 -2.54
CA ILE A 282 24.01 -2.34 -3.61
C ILE A 282 22.90 -3.32 -3.23
N SER A 283 21.71 -2.80 -2.86
CA SER A 283 20.61 -3.59 -2.30
C SER A 283 19.25 -3.33 -2.96
N LYS A 284 19.23 -2.52 -4.01
CA LYS A 284 17.99 -2.10 -4.67
C LYS A 284 17.86 -2.58 -6.13
N ILE A 285 18.51 -3.70 -6.47
CA ILE A 285 18.26 -4.39 -7.73
C ILE A 285 17.18 -5.44 -7.47
N ASP A 286 16.05 -5.30 -8.13
CA ASP A 286 14.91 -6.17 -8.02
C ASP A 286 14.52 -6.72 -9.39
N ARG A 287 14.72 -8.01 -9.60
CA ARG A 287 14.37 -8.75 -10.82
C ARG A 287 13.33 -9.83 -10.58
N ASP A 288 12.94 -9.97 -9.33
CA ASP A 288 11.95 -10.97 -8.95
C ASP A 288 10.57 -10.53 -9.39
N LYS A 289 9.80 -11.47 -9.92
CA LYS A 289 8.42 -11.19 -10.30
C LYS A 289 7.55 -11.18 -9.05
N PRO A 290 6.62 -10.21 -8.94
CA PRO A 290 5.64 -10.20 -7.87
C PRO A 290 4.76 -11.45 -7.92
N THR A 291 4.15 -11.80 -6.80
CA THR A 291 3.26 -12.96 -6.68
C THR A 291 1.85 -12.53 -6.28
N ALA A 292 0.87 -13.39 -6.57
CA ALA A 292 -0.49 -13.22 -6.05
C ALA A 292 -1.12 -14.58 -5.74
N GLN A 293 -2.02 -14.57 -4.74
CA GLN A 293 -2.97 -15.65 -4.49
C GLN A 293 -4.36 -15.21 -4.91
N VAL A 294 -5.08 -16.09 -5.62
CA VAL A 294 -6.43 -15.86 -6.07
C VAL A 294 -7.29 -17.04 -5.65
N THR A 295 -8.22 -16.81 -4.72
CA THR A 295 -9.20 -17.80 -4.33
C THR A 295 -10.58 -17.36 -4.83
N VAL A 296 -11.33 -18.29 -5.39
CA VAL A 296 -12.68 -18.05 -5.89
C VAL A 296 -13.66 -19.03 -5.26
N SER A 297 -14.87 -18.56 -5.01
CA SER A 297 -15.97 -19.39 -4.52
C SER A 297 -17.28 -18.97 -5.18
N LYS A 298 -18.17 -19.95 -5.35
CA LYS A 298 -19.52 -19.71 -5.86
C LYS A 298 -20.36 -18.98 -4.81
N ILE A 299 -21.11 -17.99 -5.26
CA ILE A 299 -22.24 -17.39 -4.52
C ILE A 299 -23.50 -17.51 -5.35
N VAL A 300 -24.63 -17.14 -4.80
CA VAL A 300 -25.90 -17.12 -5.53
C VAL A 300 -25.78 -16.21 -6.75
N PHE A 301 -25.96 -16.81 -7.95
CA PHE A 301 -25.84 -16.13 -9.25
C PHE A 301 -24.53 -15.37 -9.47
N GLY A 302 -23.42 -15.81 -8.89
CA GLY A 302 -22.18 -15.09 -9.06
C GLY A 302 -20.99 -15.78 -8.43
N LEU A 303 -19.91 -15.01 -8.33
CA LEU A 303 -18.67 -15.43 -7.68
C LEU A 303 -18.23 -14.43 -6.60
N ASN A 304 -17.55 -14.97 -5.60
CA ASN A 304 -16.74 -14.23 -4.65
C ASN A 304 -15.28 -14.53 -4.95
N ALA A 305 -14.44 -13.50 -5.05
CA ALA A 305 -13.00 -13.65 -5.22
C ALA A 305 -12.25 -12.90 -4.13
N GLN A 306 -11.19 -13.54 -3.63
CA GLN A 306 -10.18 -12.96 -2.76
C GLN A 306 -8.86 -12.94 -3.52
N ILE A 307 -8.28 -11.77 -3.68
CA ILE A 307 -7.01 -11.56 -4.39
C ILE A 307 -6.04 -10.94 -3.41
N THR A 308 -4.89 -11.58 -3.20
CA THR A 308 -3.81 -11.04 -2.36
C THR A 308 -2.54 -11.02 -3.19
N GLY A 309 -1.95 -9.83 -3.35
CA GLY A 309 -0.69 -9.65 -4.05
C GLY A 309 0.45 -9.37 -3.08
N SER A 310 1.67 -9.80 -3.41
CA SER A 310 2.89 -9.52 -2.65
C SER A 310 4.11 -9.40 -3.55
N ASP A 311 5.06 -8.60 -3.10
CA ASP A 311 6.38 -8.46 -3.68
C ASP A 311 7.40 -8.23 -2.57
N VAL A 312 8.53 -8.93 -2.65
CA VAL A 312 9.56 -8.90 -1.60
C VAL A 312 10.58 -7.78 -1.83
N GLY A 313 10.75 -7.37 -3.10
CA GLY A 313 11.75 -6.39 -3.50
C GLY A 313 11.24 -4.95 -3.45
N SER A 314 10.99 -4.39 -4.62
CA SER A 314 10.59 -2.99 -4.80
C SER A 314 9.17 -2.67 -4.30
N GLY A 315 8.37 -3.70 -4.07
CA GLY A 315 6.97 -3.63 -3.66
C GLY A 315 6.01 -3.43 -4.84
N LEU A 316 4.72 -3.74 -4.62
CA LEU A 316 3.71 -3.66 -5.66
C LEU A 316 3.40 -2.23 -6.12
N ASN A 317 3.17 -2.07 -7.40
CA ASN A 317 2.58 -0.89 -8.02
C ASN A 317 1.07 -1.11 -8.17
N TYR A 318 0.29 -0.77 -7.14
CA TYR A 318 -1.15 -1.03 -7.12
C TYR A 318 -1.90 -0.41 -8.30
N ASN A 319 -1.46 0.71 -8.85
CA ASN A 319 -2.11 1.34 -10.02
C ASN A 319 -1.99 0.48 -11.28
N LYS A 320 -1.00 -0.42 -11.34
CA LYS A 320 -0.75 -1.35 -12.44
C LYS A 320 -1.13 -2.79 -12.12
N CYS A 321 -1.52 -3.10 -10.89
CA CYS A 321 -2.06 -4.40 -10.52
C CYS A 321 -3.54 -4.45 -10.87
N LYS A 322 -3.92 -5.31 -11.81
CA LYS A 322 -5.25 -5.35 -12.39
C LYS A 322 -5.81 -6.76 -12.42
N TYR A 323 -7.13 -6.88 -12.56
CA TYR A 323 -7.78 -8.17 -12.72
C TYR A 323 -8.86 -8.16 -13.81
N MET A 324 -9.11 -9.33 -14.38
CA MET A 324 -10.14 -9.63 -15.36
C MET A 324 -10.90 -10.87 -14.94
N ILE A 325 -12.24 -10.86 -15.11
CA ILE A 325 -13.08 -12.04 -14.95
C ILE A 325 -13.64 -12.39 -16.32
N ASN A 326 -13.35 -13.60 -16.80
CA ASN A 326 -13.82 -14.09 -18.08
C ASN A 326 -14.10 -15.61 -18.07
N ASN A 327 -14.43 -16.20 -19.22
CA ASN A 327 -14.77 -17.61 -19.37
C ASN A 327 -13.60 -18.49 -19.85
N SER A 328 -12.39 -17.96 -19.91
CA SER A 328 -11.21 -18.68 -20.41
C SER A 328 -10.18 -18.90 -19.30
N SER A 329 -9.61 -20.09 -19.22
CA SER A 329 -8.43 -20.38 -18.37
C SER A 329 -7.10 -19.99 -19.01
N THR A 330 -7.11 -19.57 -20.29
CA THR A 330 -5.90 -19.19 -21.02
C THR A 330 -5.38 -17.87 -20.52
N LYS A 331 -4.09 -17.81 -20.17
CA LYS A 331 -3.42 -16.57 -19.74
C LYS A 331 -3.58 -15.46 -20.79
N LEU A 332 -3.85 -14.26 -20.31
CA LEU A 332 -4.00 -13.06 -21.15
C LEU A 332 -2.64 -12.42 -21.50
N GLY A 333 -1.59 -12.74 -20.73
CA GLY A 333 -0.26 -12.15 -20.87
C GLY A 333 -0.09 -10.85 -20.07
N GLU A 334 1.05 -10.19 -20.26
CA GLU A 334 1.49 -9.05 -19.45
C GLU A 334 0.99 -7.68 -19.95
N ASN A 335 0.03 -7.66 -20.90
CA ASN A 335 -0.56 -6.41 -21.39
C ASN A 335 -1.69 -5.95 -20.46
N GLU A 336 -1.47 -4.86 -19.73
CA GLU A 336 -2.40 -4.30 -18.74
C GLU A 336 -3.77 -3.90 -19.34
N THR A 337 -3.85 -3.58 -20.62
CA THR A 337 -5.09 -3.15 -21.28
C THR A 337 -6.13 -4.27 -21.42
N LEU A 338 -5.70 -5.52 -21.29
CA LEU A 338 -6.58 -6.69 -21.34
C LEU A 338 -7.34 -6.95 -20.02
N TYR A 339 -6.92 -6.31 -18.93
CA TYR A 339 -7.48 -6.49 -17.59
C TYR A 339 -8.45 -5.35 -17.26
N THR A 340 -9.67 -5.47 -17.73
CA THR A 340 -10.68 -4.39 -17.70
C THR A 340 -11.68 -4.46 -16.55
N THR A 341 -11.67 -5.55 -15.73
CA THR A 341 -12.67 -5.69 -14.67
C THR A 341 -12.38 -4.81 -13.47
N GLY A 342 -11.12 -4.60 -13.12
CA GLY A 342 -10.75 -3.73 -12.01
C GLY A 342 -9.26 -3.66 -11.71
N THR A 343 -8.93 -2.86 -10.69
CA THR A 343 -7.56 -2.60 -10.21
C THR A 343 -7.49 -2.99 -8.72
N LEU A 344 -6.36 -3.50 -8.27
CA LEU A 344 -6.13 -3.75 -6.85
C LEU A 344 -5.89 -2.42 -6.13
N SER A 345 -6.73 -2.10 -5.16
CA SER A 345 -6.60 -0.87 -4.35
C SER A 345 -5.61 -1.01 -3.18
N GLY A 346 -5.02 -2.20 -3.03
CA GLY A 346 -4.06 -2.53 -1.96
C GLY A 346 -3.54 -3.95 -2.11
N SER A 347 -2.85 -4.46 -1.12
CA SER A 347 -2.30 -5.83 -1.12
C SER A 347 -3.37 -6.93 -1.14
N SER A 348 -4.61 -6.62 -0.75
CA SER A 348 -5.74 -7.56 -0.76
C SER A 348 -7.01 -6.89 -1.26
N VAL A 349 -7.74 -7.59 -2.12
CA VAL A 349 -9.06 -7.18 -2.64
C VAL A 349 -10.03 -8.33 -2.49
N SER A 350 -11.21 -8.04 -1.91
CA SER A 350 -12.36 -8.93 -1.85
C SER A 350 -13.47 -8.38 -2.72
N LEU A 351 -14.01 -9.19 -3.61
CA LEU A 351 -15.12 -8.78 -4.47
C LEU A 351 -16.19 -9.86 -4.56
N LYS A 352 -17.44 -9.43 -4.59
CA LYS A 352 -18.59 -10.25 -4.92
C LYS A 352 -19.24 -9.70 -6.19
N LYS A 353 -19.47 -10.54 -7.18
CA LYS A 353 -20.03 -10.10 -8.46
C LYS A 353 -21.09 -11.08 -8.96
N VAL A 354 -22.26 -10.53 -9.29
CA VAL A 354 -23.30 -11.27 -10.03
C VAL A 354 -22.84 -11.43 -11.47
N MET A 355 -23.01 -12.63 -12.01
CA MET A 355 -22.57 -13.02 -13.35
C MET A 355 -23.67 -13.83 -14.03
N ALA A 356 -23.76 -13.77 -15.34
CA ALA A 356 -24.54 -14.71 -16.11
C ALA A 356 -24.16 -16.17 -15.80
N GLY A 357 -25.05 -17.12 -16.06
CA GLY A 357 -24.69 -18.54 -15.87
C GLY A 357 -23.54 -18.96 -16.77
N GLY A 358 -22.57 -19.69 -16.20
CA GLY A 358 -21.38 -20.11 -16.94
C GLY A 358 -20.21 -20.47 -16.07
N THR A 359 -19.09 -20.83 -16.71
CA THR A 359 -17.81 -21.11 -16.03
C THR A 359 -16.90 -19.88 -16.14
N TYR A 360 -16.36 -19.43 -15.03
CA TYR A 360 -15.53 -18.23 -14.96
C TYR A 360 -14.19 -18.47 -14.29
N TYR A 361 -13.22 -17.64 -14.68
CA TYR A 361 -11.87 -17.56 -14.13
C TYR A 361 -11.56 -16.11 -13.78
N VAL A 362 -10.73 -15.92 -12.76
CA VAL A 362 -10.20 -14.59 -12.38
C VAL A 362 -8.72 -14.57 -12.76
N HIS A 363 -8.38 -13.70 -13.70
CA HIS A 363 -7.02 -13.40 -14.11
C HIS A 363 -6.53 -12.19 -13.33
N VAL A 364 -5.35 -12.28 -12.74
CA VAL A 364 -4.73 -11.19 -11.98
C VAL A 364 -3.35 -10.92 -12.54
N LEU A 365 -3.12 -9.70 -13.00
CA LEU A 365 -1.81 -9.19 -13.36
C LEU A 365 -1.28 -8.36 -12.20
N VAL A 366 -0.21 -8.82 -11.56
CA VAL A 366 0.52 -8.04 -10.57
C VAL A 366 1.78 -7.45 -11.20
N THR A 367 2.06 -6.20 -10.86
CA THR A 367 3.21 -5.44 -11.33
C THR A 367 3.88 -4.79 -10.13
N ASP A 368 5.20 -4.89 -10.02
CA ASP A 368 5.98 -4.21 -9.00
C ASP A 368 6.33 -2.76 -9.39
N LYS A 369 7.04 -2.04 -8.53
CA LYS A 369 7.42 -0.63 -8.80
C LYS A 369 8.50 -0.47 -9.86
N VAL A 370 9.29 -1.51 -10.14
CA VAL A 370 10.33 -1.48 -11.19
C VAL A 370 9.87 -2.09 -12.51
N GLY A 371 8.65 -2.63 -12.55
CA GLY A 371 8.00 -3.07 -13.78
C GLY A 371 8.09 -4.57 -14.06
N ASN A 372 8.57 -5.40 -13.11
CA ASN A 372 8.43 -6.85 -13.26
C ASN A 372 6.95 -7.22 -13.12
N LYS A 373 6.51 -8.20 -13.91
CA LYS A 373 5.10 -8.60 -14.02
C LYS A 373 4.92 -10.08 -13.85
N ASN A 374 3.74 -10.46 -13.34
CA ASN A 374 3.32 -11.85 -13.27
C ASN A 374 1.79 -11.95 -13.41
N GLU A 375 1.34 -12.92 -14.18
CA GLU A 375 -0.06 -13.26 -14.33
C GLU A 375 -0.40 -14.55 -13.59
N ILE A 376 -1.43 -14.48 -12.77
CA ILE A 376 -2.01 -15.60 -12.04
C ILE A 376 -3.46 -15.79 -12.47
N VAL A 377 -3.88 -17.04 -12.70
CA VAL A 377 -5.25 -17.41 -13.06
C VAL A 377 -5.81 -18.30 -11.96
N SER A 378 -7.03 -18.01 -11.51
CA SER A 378 -7.72 -18.80 -10.49
C SER A 378 -8.12 -20.18 -10.99
N SER A 379 -8.58 -21.05 -10.09
CA SER A 379 -9.43 -22.20 -10.44
C SER A 379 -10.75 -21.71 -11.06
N SER A 380 -11.48 -22.62 -11.73
CA SER A 380 -12.79 -22.32 -12.27
C SER A 380 -13.85 -22.19 -11.17
N VAL A 381 -14.86 -21.35 -11.44
CA VAL A 381 -16.09 -21.30 -10.68
C VAL A 381 -17.30 -21.39 -11.62
N VAL A 382 -18.23 -22.29 -11.32
CA VAL A 382 -19.47 -22.46 -12.10
C VAL A 382 -20.59 -21.66 -11.44
N VAL A 383 -21.14 -20.69 -12.16
CA VAL A 383 -22.27 -19.84 -11.75
C VAL A 383 -23.55 -20.38 -12.33
N ASP A 384 -24.60 -20.56 -11.50
CA ASP A 384 -25.90 -20.97 -11.96
C ASP A 384 -26.63 -19.84 -12.69
N SER A 385 -27.40 -20.19 -13.72
CA SER A 385 -28.34 -19.26 -14.37
C SER A 385 -29.73 -19.27 -13.74
N VAL A 386 -30.08 -20.35 -13.02
CA VAL A 386 -31.43 -20.59 -12.51
C VAL A 386 -31.39 -21.26 -11.15
N LEU A 387 -32.24 -20.81 -10.22
CA LEU A 387 -32.55 -21.48 -8.96
C LEU A 387 -33.98 -22.01 -9.02
N ASN A 388 -34.15 -23.27 -8.70
CA ASN A 388 -35.42 -23.96 -8.69
C ASN A 388 -35.81 -24.37 -7.27
N TYR A 389 -37.07 -24.16 -6.91
CA TYR A 389 -37.61 -24.43 -5.60
C TYR A 389 -38.80 -25.39 -5.73
N ALA A 390 -38.58 -26.63 -5.36
CA ALA A 390 -39.63 -27.63 -5.24
C ALA A 390 -40.33 -27.50 -3.87
N TYR A 391 -41.49 -28.14 -3.76
CA TYR A 391 -42.25 -28.24 -2.51
C TYR A 391 -41.45 -28.96 -1.41
N THR A 392 -41.40 -28.37 -0.21
CA THR A 392 -40.74 -28.94 0.98
C THR A 392 -41.66 -29.04 2.19
N GLY A 393 -42.87 -28.47 2.13
CA GLY A 393 -43.76 -28.33 3.27
C GLY A 393 -43.39 -27.24 4.25
N SER A 394 -42.37 -26.45 3.96
CA SER A 394 -41.86 -25.33 4.79
C SER A 394 -41.41 -24.17 3.92
N SER A 395 -41.16 -23.01 4.55
CA SER A 395 -40.55 -21.88 3.86
C SER A 395 -39.09 -22.16 3.52
N GLN A 396 -38.67 -21.70 2.36
CA GLN A 396 -37.30 -21.67 1.89
C GLN A 396 -36.84 -20.20 1.80
N ASN A 397 -35.57 -19.92 1.71
CA ASN A 397 -35.09 -18.54 1.58
C ASN A 397 -33.85 -18.45 0.71
N VAL A 398 -33.63 -17.25 0.18
CA VAL A 398 -32.40 -16.88 -0.56
C VAL A 398 -32.16 -15.39 -0.39
N GLU A 399 -30.90 -15.00 -0.36
CA GLU A 399 -30.48 -13.60 -0.46
C GLU A 399 -29.93 -13.37 -1.87
N LEU A 400 -30.48 -12.39 -2.57
CA LEU A 400 -30.05 -11.97 -3.89
C LEU A 400 -29.24 -10.66 -3.77
N LEU A 401 -28.12 -10.58 -4.48
CA LEU A 401 -27.36 -9.36 -4.66
C LEU A 401 -28.07 -8.41 -5.63
N PRO A 402 -27.66 -7.11 -5.72
CA PRO A 402 -28.16 -6.22 -6.76
C PRO A 402 -28.06 -6.83 -8.16
N GLY A 403 -29.11 -6.69 -8.92
CA GLY A 403 -29.22 -7.31 -10.25
C GLY A 403 -30.67 -7.42 -10.75
N LYS A 404 -30.83 -7.98 -11.94
CA LYS A 404 -32.15 -8.21 -12.59
C LYS A 404 -32.48 -9.67 -12.56
N TYR A 405 -33.70 -10.02 -12.08
CA TYR A 405 -34.12 -11.40 -11.87
C TYR A 405 -35.54 -11.60 -12.37
N LYS A 406 -35.79 -12.71 -13.09
CA LYS A 406 -37.11 -13.18 -13.43
C LYS A 406 -37.63 -14.12 -12.34
N LEU A 407 -38.79 -13.83 -11.79
CA LEU A 407 -39.49 -14.64 -10.78
C LEU A 407 -40.65 -15.37 -11.45
N GLU A 408 -40.77 -16.67 -11.23
CA GLU A 408 -41.81 -17.52 -11.78
C GLU A 408 -42.37 -18.40 -10.66
N VAL A 409 -43.67 -18.48 -10.55
CA VAL A 409 -44.36 -19.31 -9.55
C VAL A 409 -45.53 -20.06 -10.17
N TRP A 410 -45.69 -21.32 -9.77
CA TRP A 410 -46.79 -22.22 -10.16
C TRP A 410 -47.54 -22.61 -8.91
N GLY A 411 -48.86 -22.41 -8.89
CA GLY A 411 -49.72 -22.81 -7.78
C GLY A 411 -49.94 -24.32 -7.74
N ALA A 412 -50.31 -24.85 -6.60
CA ALA A 412 -50.54 -26.28 -6.45
C ALA A 412 -51.94 -26.72 -6.91
N GLN A 413 -52.04 -27.97 -7.30
CA GLN A 413 -53.32 -28.61 -7.64
C GLN A 413 -54.15 -28.91 -6.39
N GLY A 414 -55.48 -28.79 -6.48
CA GLY A 414 -56.39 -29.26 -5.45
C GLY A 414 -56.48 -30.80 -5.39
N GLY A 415 -56.83 -31.32 -4.23
CA GLY A 415 -57.08 -32.77 -4.04
C GLY A 415 -58.29 -33.28 -4.81
N TYR A 416 -58.28 -34.57 -5.11
CA TYR A 416 -59.42 -35.27 -5.82
C TYR A 416 -59.54 -36.67 -5.27
N ARG A 417 -60.80 -37.23 -5.41
CA ARG A 417 -61.16 -38.48 -4.78
C ARG A 417 -61.13 -39.69 -5.72
N SER A 418 -61.38 -39.48 -6.98
CA SER A 418 -61.54 -40.58 -7.93
C SER A 418 -60.99 -40.25 -9.31
N SER A 419 -60.84 -41.28 -10.18
CA SER A 419 -60.41 -41.09 -11.57
C SER A 419 -61.40 -40.33 -12.44
N SER A 420 -62.66 -40.15 -11.97
CA SER A 420 -63.73 -39.43 -12.69
C SER A 420 -63.85 -37.95 -12.25
N SER A 421 -63.16 -37.49 -11.26
CA SER A 421 -63.12 -36.07 -10.83
C SER A 421 -61.68 -35.62 -10.60
N TYR A 422 -61.39 -34.37 -10.91
CA TYR A 422 -60.05 -33.82 -10.81
C TYR A 422 -60.08 -32.61 -9.88
N GLY A 423 -59.03 -32.49 -9.07
CA GLY A 423 -58.69 -31.21 -8.38
C GLY A 423 -58.37 -30.13 -9.40
N GLY A 424 -58.77 -28.91 -9.12
CA GLY A 424 -58.45 -27.76 -9.94
C GLY A 424 -56.93 -27.60 -10.08
N ARG A 425 -56.47 -27.31 -11.28
CA ARG A 425 -55.02 -27.08 -11.53
C ARG A 425 -54.61 -25.71 -11.03
N GLY A 426 -53.36 -25.62 -10.58
CA GLY A 426 -52.76 -24.36 -10.16
C GLY A 426 -52.49 -23.42 -11.33
N GLY A 427 -52.50 -22.11 -11.06
CA GLY A 427 -52.16 -21.09 -12.03
C GLY A 427 -50.65 -20.80 -12.06
N TYR A 428 -50.30 -19.82 -12.86
CA TYR A 428 -48.92 -19.36 -13.04
C TYR A 428 -48.82 -17.85 -12.90
N SER A 429 -47.75 -17.36 -12.28
CA SER A 429 -47.43 -15.92 -12.29
C SER A 429 -45.95 -15.71 -12.58
N VAL A 430 -45.63 -14.63 -13.29
CA VAL A 430 -44.30 -14.26 -13.70
C VAL A 430 -44.08 -12.75 -13.56
N GLY A 431 -42.86 -12.33 -13.31
CA GLY A 431 -42.48 -10.94 -13.35
C GLY A 431 -40.95 -10.77 -13.18
N THR A 432 -40.44 -9.64 -13.61
CA THR A 432 -39.02 -9.30 -13.52
C THR A 432 -38.84 -8.24 -12.43
N ILE A 433 -37.85 -8.46 -11.53
CA ILE A 433 -37.48 -7.52 -10.49
C ILE A 433 -36.06 -7.01 -10.72
N ALA A 434 -35.83 -5.70 -10.49
CA ALA A 434 -34.51 -5.09 -10.48
C ALA A 434 -34.17 -4.70 -9.03
N LEU A 435 -33.13 -5.31 -8.47
CA LEU A 435 -32.66 -5.06 -7.11
C LEU A 435 -31.46 -4.12 -7.12
N THR A 436 -31.47 -3.11 -6.25
CA THR A 436 -30.40 -2.16 -6.06
C THR A 436 -29.57 -2.42 -4.80
N GLU A 437 -30.04 -3.31 -3.94
CA GLU A 437 -29.41 -3.72 -2.69
C GLU A 437 -29.61 -5.23 -2.45
N ASN A 438 -28.80 -5.79 -1.53
CA ASN A 438 -28.99 -7.17 -1.10
C ASN A 438 -30.37 -7.35 -0.53
N THR A 439 -31.12 -8.33 -1.07
CA THR A 439 -32.51 -8.52 -0.76
C THR A 439 -32.80 -9.97 -0.40
N LYS A 440 -33.38 -10.18 0.79
CA LYS A 440 -33.81 -11.50 1.26
C LYS A 440 -35.21 -11.83 0.76
N PHE A 441 -35.31 -12.99 0.16
CA PHE A 441 -36.59 -13.59 -0.26
C PHE A 441 -36.94 -14.78 0.62
N PHE A 442 -38.20 -14.89 0.96
CA PHE A 442 -38.82 -16.09 1.50
C PHE A 442 -39.70 -16.70 0.42
N ILE A 443 -39.56 -18.00 0.20
CA ILE A 443 -40.20 -18.75 -0.88
C ILE A 443 -41.14 -19.77 -0.26
N TYR A 444 -42.43 -19.63 -0.56
CA TYR A 444 -43.46 -20.53 -0.13
C TYR A 444 -44.00 -21.28 -1.33
N VAL A 445 -43.65 -22.56 -1.45
CA VAL A 445 -44.15 -23.43 -2.54
C VAL A 445 -45.37 -24.16 -2.06
N GLY A 446 -46.48 -23.95 -2.73
CA GLY A 446 -47.76 -24.53 -2.37
C GLY A 446 -47.74 -26.06 -2.36
N GLY A 447 -48.32 -26.67 -1.37
CA GLY A 447 -48.59 -28.12 -1.38
C GLY A 447 -49.86 -28.45 -2.14
N SER A 448 -49.88 -29.57 -2.87
CA SER A 448 -51.14 -30.10 -3.43
C SER A 448 -52.12 -30.39 -2.33
N GLY A 449 -53.39 -30.23 -2.62
CA GLY A 449 -54.44 -30.67 -1.71
C GLY A 449 -54.37 -32.17 -1.45
N ASN A 450 -54.59 -32.58 -0.20
CA ASN A 450 -54.46 -33.98 0.16
C ASN A 450 -55.54 -34.78 -0.53
N THR A 451 -55.21 -35.81 -1.30
CA THR A 451 -56.10 -36.74 -1.96
C THR A 451 -56.47 -37.83 -0.97
N GLY A 452 -57.80 -38.00 -0.70
CA GLY A 452 -58.33 -38.95 0.29
C GLY A 452 -58.14 -38.53 1.76
N GLY A 453 -57.60 -37.35 2.05
CA GLY A 453 -57.39 -36.78 3.39
C GLY A 453 -58.05 -35.42 3.58
N THR A 454 -58.07 -34.93 4.82
CA THR A 454 -58.83 -33.73 5.22
C THR A 454 -58.05 -32.42 5.11
N SER A 455 -56.71 -32.49 5.03
CA SER A 455 -55.89 -31.31 5.07
C SER A 455 -55.83 -30.58 3.74
N GLY A 456 -55.87 -29.24 3.80
CA GLY A 456 -55.49 -28.38 2.68
C GLY A 456 -54.00 -28.40 2.42
N GLY A 457 -53.59 -28.10 1.20
CA GLY A 457 -52.18 -27.95 0.80
C GLY A 457 -51.49 -26.84 1.57
N PHE A 458 -50.23 -27.05 1.86
CA PHE A 458 -49.36 -26.04 2.50
C PHE A 458 -49.47 -24.71 1.77
N ASN A 459 -49.33 -23.61 2.48
CA ASN A 459 -49.47 -22.23 2.03
C ASN A 459 -50.89 -21.89 1.57
N GLY A 460 -51.85 -22.22 2.43
CA GLY A 460 -53.20 -21.65 2.40
C GLY A 460 -54.28 -22.43 1.68
N GLY A 461 -54.07 -23.68 1.30
CA GLY A 461 -55.15 -24.52 0.81
C GLY A 461 -56.24 -24.72 1.88
N GLY A 462 -57.51 -24.65 1.49
CA GLY A 462 -58.68 -24.90 2.37
C GLY A 462 -58.74 -26.38 2.79
N SER A 463 -59.09 -26.65 4.04
CA SER A 463 -59.37 -28.03 4.55
C SER A 463 -60.79 -28.49 4.30
N ARG A 464 -60.99 -29.76 4.51
CA ARG A 464 -62.37 -30.36 4.43
C ARG A 464 -62.51 -31.40 5.54
N ALA A 465 -63.66 -31.61 6.02
CA ALA A 465 -63.90 -32.47 7.17
C ALA A 465 -63.72 -33.99 6.88
N THR A 466 -63.86 -34.44 5.64
CA THR A 466 -63.78 -35.87 5.33
C THR A 466 -62.89 -36.25 4.14
N TYR A 467 -62.72 -35.44 3.11
CA TYR A 467 -61.94 -35.76 1.90
C TYR A 467 -61.37 -34.50 1.28
N ASN A 468 -60.30 -34.61 0.56
CA ASN A 468 -59.69 -33.70 -0.39
C ASN A 468 -59.60 -32.19 -0.02
N GLY A 469 -58.42 -31.70 0.29
CA GLY A 469 -58.19 -30.29 0.53
C GLY A 469 -57.95 -29.49 -0.75
N GLY A 470 -58.07 -28.16 -0.68
CA GLY A 470 -57.65 -27.26 -1.75
C GLY A 470 -56.15 -27.21 -1.87
N GLY A 471 -55.58 -26.90 -3.04
CA GLY A 471 -54.18 -26.68 -3.29
C GLY A 471 -53.70 -25.36 -2.70
N GLY A 472 -52.44 -25.29 -2.23
CA GLY A 472 -51.84 -24.08 -1.72
C GLY A 472 -51.37 -23.13 -2.82
N GLY A 473 -51.27 -21.85 -2.51
CA GLY A 473 -50.62 -20.86 -3.38
C GLY A 473 -49.10 -20.97 -3.32
N THR A 474 -48.41 -20.55 -4.38
CA THR A 474 -46.95 -20.40 -4.36
C THR A 474 -46.61 -18.92 -4.44
N ASP A 475 -45.69 -18.43 -3.56
CA ASP A 475 -45.35 -17.01 -3.52
C ASP A 475 -43.89 -16.74 -3.15
N PHE A 476 -43.40 -15.56 -3.57
CA PHE A 476 -42.19 -14.93 -3.05
C PHE A 476 -42.56 -13.75 -2.16
N ARG A 477 -41.91 -13.68 -1.00
CA ARG A 477 -42.01 -12.58 -0.03
C ARG A 477 -40.67 -11.90 0.12
N ILE A 478 -40.66 -10.57 0.23
CA ILE A 478 -39.43 -9.78 0.29
C ILE A 478 -39.27 -9.14 1.68
N GLY A 479 -38.09 -9.33 2.28
CA GLY A 479 -37.66 -8.67 3.52
C GLY A 479 -38.34 -9.18 4.80
N SER A 480 -39.56 -9.69 4.69
CA SER A 480 -40.34 -10.24 5.81
C SER A 480 -41.03 -11.53 5.41
N ASP A 481 -41.17 -12.43 6.37
CA ASP A 481 -41.93 -13.69 6.22
C ASP A 481 -43.45 -13.52 6.39
N SER A 482 -43.95 -12.38 6.06
CA SER A 482 -45.38 -12.02 6.19
C SER A 482 -46.14 -12.19 4.88
N LEU A 483 -47.42 -12.52 4.97
CA LEU A 483 -48.34 -12.46 3.81
C LEU A 483 -48.42 -11.05 3.21
N TYR A 484 -48.13 -10.00 4.01
CA TYR A 484 -48.11 -8.60 3.59
C TYR A 484 -46.79 -8.20 2.87
N ALA A 485 -45.88 -9.15 2.66
CA ALA A 485 -44.63 -8.96 1.93
C ALA A 485 -44.59 -9.73 0.58
N ARG A 486 -45.72 -10.26 0.11
CA ARG A 486 -45.79 -11.06 -1.12
C ARG A 486 -45.67 -10.17 -2.36
N VAL A 487 -44.64 -10.41 -3.16
CA VAL A 487 -44.39 -9.65 -4.41
C VAL A 487 -45.02 -10.33 -5.64
N ILE A 488 -45.18 -11.66 -5.58
CA ILE A 488 -45.75 -12.46 -6.66
C ILE A 488 -46.44 -13.69 -6.05
N VAL A 489 -47.57 -14.05 -6.56
CA VAL A 489 -48.38 -15.20 -6.09
C VAL A 489 -49.01 -15.92 -7.26
N ALA A 490 -48.89 -17.25 -7.32
CA ALA A 490 -49.74 -18.11 -8.15
C ALA A 490 -50.79 -18.82 -7.30
N GLY A 491 -52.03 -18.72 -7.70
CA GLY A 491 -53.15 -19.35 -6.97
C GLY A 491 -53.21 -20.87 -7.15
N GLY A 492 -53.49 -21.56 -6.07
CA GLY A 492 -53.78 -23.00 -6.07
C GLY A 492 -55.21 -23.32 -6.46
N GLY A 493 -55.43 -24.52 -6.98
CA GLY A 493 -56.76 -25.02 -7.39
C GLY A 493 -57.59 -25.43 -6.20
N GLY A 494 -58.91 -25.32 -6.33
CA GLY A 494 -59.89 -25.91 -5.39
C GLY A 494 -59.95 -27.44 -5.50
N SER A 495 -60.40 -28.15 -4.44
CA SER A 495 -60.59 -29.59 -4.49
C SER A 495 -61.87 -29.95 -5.25
N ASP A 496 -61.93 -31.20 -5.67
CA ASP A 496 -63.19 -31.74 -6.20
C ASP A 496 -64.35 -31.72 -5.18
N GLY A 497 -65.56 -31.78 -5.67
CA GLY A 497 -66.73 -32.07 -4.89
C GLY A 497 -66.98 -33.57 -4.83
N ALA A 498 -68.27 -34.01 -5.14
CA ALA A 498 -68.59 -35.41 -5.34
C ALA A 498 -68.17 -35.91 -6.73
N THR A 499 -68.48 -37.15 -7.02
CA THR A 499 -68.22 -37.81 -8.31
C THR A 499 -68.62 -36.93 -9.50
N ASN A 500 -67.71 -36.75 -10.47
CA ASN A 500 -67.87 -35.91 -11.66
C ASN A 500 -67.92 -34.36 -11.41
N LYS A 501 -67.57 -33.87 -10.25
CA LYS A 501 -67.58 -32.44 -9.92
C LYS A 501 -66.10 -31.94 -9.67
N ASN A 502 -65.48 -31.47 -10.70
CA ASN A 502 -64.08 -31.01 -10.63
C ASN A 502 -63.90 -29.79 -9.74
N GLY A 503 -62.78 -29.74 -9.08
CA GLY A 503 -62.25 -28.52 -8.44
C GLY A 503 -61.99 -27.46 -9.48
N LEU A 504 -62.08 -26.18 -9.09
CA LEU A 504 -61.89 -25.05 -9.99
C LEU A 504 -60.41 -24.59 -10.00
N TYR A 505 -59.94 -24.14 -11.17
CA TYR A 505 -58.53 -23.72 -11.39
C TYR A 505 -58.11 -22.53 -10.53
N GLY A 506 -56.92 -22.53 -10.12
CA GLY A 506 -56.26 -21.37 -9.47
C GLY A 506 -55.60 -20.41 -10.46
N GLY A 507 -55.10 -19.27 -10.00
CA GLY A 507 -54.36 -18.28 -10.79
C GLY A 507 -55.27 -17.33 -11.59
N GLY A 508 -54.61 -16.55 -12.47
CA GLY A 508 -55.27 -15.41 -13.09
C GLY A 508 -55.56 -14.29 -12.07
N THR A 509 -56.16 -13.19 -12.48
CA THR A 509 -56.65 -12.15 -11.56
C THR A 509 -57.84 -12.61 -10.75
N SER A 510 -58.47 -13.72 -11.16
CA SER A 510 -59.54 -14.40 -10.43
C SER A 510 -59.41 -15.90 -10.62
N GLY A 511 -59.46 -16.64 -9.54
CA GLY A 511 -59.57 -18.10 -9.60
C GLY A 511 -60.91 -18.56 -10.21
N GLY A 512 -60.97 -19.82 -10.63
CA GLY A 512 -62.17 -20.43 -11.19
C GLY A 512 -63.31 -20.45 -10.18
N SER A 513 -64.49 -20.17 -10.66
CA SER A 513 -65.72 -20.18 -9.89
C SER A 513 -66.65 -21.23 -10.41
N ALA A 514 -67.33 -21.97 -9.54
CA ALA A 514 -68.42 -22.88 -9.89
C ALA A 514 -69.68 -22.11 -10.21
N SER A 515 -70.54 -22.70 -11.06
CA SER A 515 -71.90 -22.15 -11.33
C SER A 515 -72.69 -22.02 -10.03
N GLN A 516 -73.41 -20.92 -9.87
CA GLN A 516 -74.30 -20.65 -8.75
C GLN A 516 -75.75 -21.22 -8.96
N SER A 517 -76.01 -21.95 -10.04
CA SER A 517 -77.28 -22.61 -10.20
C SER A 517 -77.45 -23.62 -9.05
N TYR A 518 -78.53 -23.49 -8.33
CA TYR A 518 -78.85 -24.23 -7.09
C TYR A 518 -77.91 -23.93 -5.88
N GLY A 519 -77.15 -22.87 -5.94
CA GLY A 519 -76.73 -22.10 -4.77
C GLY A 519 -75.47 -22.51 -4.05
N SER A 520 -74.66 -23.48 -4.51
CA SER A 520 -73.65 -24.04 -3.61
C SER A 520 -72.22 -24.13 -4.09
N GLY A 521 -71.90 -23.66 -5.30
CA GLY A 521 -70.56 -23.79 -5.87
C GLY A 521 -69.55 -22.84 -5.24
N GLY A 522 -68.29 -23.29 -5.01
CA GLY A 522 -67.18 -22.47 -4.50
C GLY A 522 -66.83 -21.34 -5.48
N GLN A 523 -66.83 -20.10 -5.01
CA GLN A 523 -66.40 -18.93 -5.79
C GLN A 523 -64.93 -18.77 -5.74
N GLY A 524 -64.32 -18.37 -6.84
CA GLY A 524 -62.89 -18.07 -6.89
C GLY A 524 -62.48 -16.81 -6.10
N GLY A 525 -61.32 -16.79 -5.59
CA GLY A 525 -60.68 -15.55 -5.05
C GLY A 525 -60.42 -14.57 -6.18
N THR A 526 -60.53 -13.28 -5.91
CA THR A 526 -60.30 -12.18 -6.87
C THR A 526 -59.03 -11.39 -6.54
N ALA A 527 -58.76 -10.32 -7.27
CA ALA A 527 -57.65 -9.41 -6.97
C ALA A 527 -57.83 -8.65 -5.65
N THR A 528 -59.04 -8.51 -5.13
CA THR A 528 -59.37 -7.65 -3.98
C THR A 528 -60.15 -8.36 -2.87
N SER A 529 -60.63 -9.56 -3.09
CA SER A 529 -61.46 -10.28 -2.10
C SER A 529 -61.31 -11.79 -2.22
N GLY A 530 -61.51 -12.49 -1.13
CA GLY A 530 -61.70 -13.94 -1.14
C GLY A 530 -63.01 -14.37 -1.86
N GLY A 531 -63.06 -15.60 -2.35
CA GLY A 531 -64.23 -16.15 -2.91
C GLY A 531 -65.41 -16.09 -1.92
N ALA A 532 -66.54 -15.62 -2.39
CA ALA A 532 -67.71 -15.51 -1.55
C ALA A 532 -68.23 -16.89 -1.17
N GLY A 533 -68.55 -17.10 0.09
CA GLY A 533 -69.27 -18.29 0.58
C GLY A 533 -70.75 -18.19 0.28
N TYR A 534 -71.41 -19.32 0.35
CA TYR A 534 -72.84 -19.39 0.19
C TYR A 534 -73.61 -18.82 1.40
N SER A 535 -74.66 -18.05 1.16
CA SER A 535 -75.42 -17.26 2.16
C SER A 535 -76.19 -18.04 3.22
N SER A 536 -76.37 -19.33 3.10
CA SER A 536 -77.17 -20.14 4.04
C SER A 536 -76.38 -20.89 5.11
N GLY A 537 -75.22 -20.38 5.46
CA GLY A 537 -74.71 -20.56 6.80
C GLY A 537 -73.55 -21.53 7.03
N ALA A 538 -73.03 -22.28 6.06
CA ALA A 538 -71.97 -23.24 6.37
C ALA A 538 -70.72 -23.19 5.47
N ASN A 539 -70.71 -22.34 4.48
CA ASN A 539 -69.56 -22.16 3.61
C ASN A 539 -68.55 -21.18 4.24
N THR A 540 -67.34 -21.60 4.26
CA THR A 540 -66.30 -20.71 4.64
C THR A 540 -65.86 -19.92 3.42
N PRO A 541 -66.02 -18.61 3.39
CA PRO A 541 -65.42 -17.79 2.32
C PRO A 541 -63.91 -17.92 2.30
N GLY A 542 -63.33 -17.71 1.13
CA GLY A 542 -61.92 -17.50 1.01
C GLY A 542 -61.48 -16.18 1.70
N SER A 543 -60.23 -16.06 2.07
CA SER A 543 -59.66 -14.85 2.68
C SER A 543 -58.26 -14.56 2.13
N PHE A 544 -57.66 -13.45 2.55
CA PHE A 544 -56.28 -13.11 2.16
C PHE A 544 -55.33 -14.25 2.52
N GLY A 545 -54.72 -14.88 1.50
CA GLY A 545 -53.78 -15.99 1.62
C GLY A 545 -54.39 -17.36 1.90
N LYS A 546 -55.73 -17.50 2.10
CA LYS A 546 -56.30 -18.77 2.57
C LYS A 546 -57.61 -19.12 1.89
N GLY A 547 -57.70 -20.36 1.38
CA GLY A 547 -58.92 -20.95 0.83
C GLY A 547 -59.92 -21.28 1.91
N GLY A 548 -61.22 -21.21 1.52
CA GLY A 548 -62.37 -21.56 2.34
C GLY A 548 -62.45 -23.05 2.60
N GLN A 549 -63.02 -23.40 3.73
CA GLN A 549 -63.25 -24.81 4.11
C GLN A 549 -64.42 -25.40 3.33
N GLY A 550 -64.25 -26.64 2.78
CA GLY A 550 -65.31 -27.39 2.19
C GLY A 550 -66.26 -27.94 3.25
N TYR A 551 -67.57 -27.90 2.97
CA TYR A 551 -68.60 -28.38 3.89
C TYR A 551 -69.12 -29.76 3.54
N ASN A 552 -69.42 -30.57 4.55
CA ASN A 552 -70.00 -31.90 4.40
C ASN A 552 -71.40 -31.96 4.99
N ARG A 553 -72.27 -32.57 4.24
CA ARG A 553 -73.59 -32.99 4.70
C ARG A 553 -73.67 -34.51 4.69
N SER A 554 -74.69 -35.06 5.36
CA SER A 554 -75.01 -36.51 5.29
C SER A 554 -75.31 -37.00 3.88
N SER A 555 -75.72 -36.08 3.00
CA SER A 555 -76.13 -36.36 1.62
C SER A 555 -75.16 -35.97 0.54
N GLY A 556 -74.02 -35.28 0.87
CA GLY A 556 -73.11 -34.78 -0.15
C GLY A 556 -71.86 -34.10 0.39
N TYR A 557 -70.94 -33.85 -0.53
CA TYR A 557 -69.61 -33.38 -0.20
C TYR A 557 -69.20 -32.13 -1.01
N GLY A 558 -69.01 -30.98 -0.35
CA GLY A 558 -68.55 -29.75 -0.99
C GLY A 558 -67.03 -29.66 -1.01
N GLY A 559 -66.40 -29.27 -2.15
CA GLY A 559 -64.96 -29.10 -2.31
C GLY A 559 -64.43 -27.95 -1.50
N ALA A 560 -63.13 -28.02 -1.07
CA ALA A 560 -62.39 -26.96 -0.36
C ALA A 560 -61.81 -25.99 -1.36
N GLY A 561 -61.70 -24.68 -0.98
CA GLY A 561 -61.12 -23.63 -1.81
C GLY A 561 -59.58 -23.67 -1.89
N GLY A 562 -59.02 -23.29 -3.03
CA GLY A 562 -57.56 -23.14 -3.21
C GLY A 562 -57.02 -21.89 -2.51
N GLY A 563 -55.76 -21.96 -2.05
CA GLY A 563 -55.00 -20.81 -1.54
C GLY A 563 -54.50 -19.90 -2.67
N GLY A 564 -54.03 -18.70 -2.36
CA GLY A 564 -53.53 -17.76 -3.37
C GLY A 564 -53.34 -16.35 -2.82
N TRP A 565 -53.41 -15.34 -3.68
CA TRP A 565 -53.46 -13.94 -3.23
C TRP A 565 -54.66 -13.73 -2.31
N TYR A 566 -55.83 -14.02 -2.84
CA TYR A 566 -57.00 -14.37 -2.06
C TYR A 566 -57.43 -15.80 -2.38
N GLY A 567 -57.82 -16.53 -1.38
CA GLY A 567 -58.30 -17.90 -1.55
C GLY A 567 -59.69 -17.97 -2.14
N GLY A 568 -59.98 -19.09 -2.84
CA GLY A 568 -61.35 -19.43 -3.27
C GLY A 568 -62.23 -19.91 -2.09
N ALA A 569 -63.53 -19.81 -2.21
CA ALA A 569 -64.42 -20.32 -1.22
C ALA A 569 -64.56 -21.84 -1.29
N GLY A 570 -64.85 -22.48 -0.18
CA GLY A 570 -65.38 -23.83 -0.15
C GLY A 570 -66.81 -23.88 -0.71
N SER A 571 -67.18 -25.00 -1.26
CA SER A 571 -68.54 -25.24 -1.72
C SER A 571 -69.41 -25.94 -0.66
N TYR A 572 -70.69 -25.87 -0.86
CA TYR A 572 -71.73 -26.44 0.01
C TYR A 572 -72.58 -27.38 -0.77
N PRO A 573 -72.75 -28.63 -0.37
CA PRO A 573 -73.62 -29.57 -1.08
C PRO A 573 -75.14 -29.19 -0.90
N ASP A 574 -75.94 -29.41 -1.93
CA ASP A 574 -77.37 -29.18 -1.83
C ASP A 574 -78.06 -30.27 -1.02
N SER A 575 -79.38 -30.15 -0.83
CA SER A 575 -80.14 -31.09 -0.03
C SER A 575 -80.45 -32.42 -0.75
N SER A 576 -80.28 -32.48 -2.08
CA SER A 576 -80.50 -33.66 -2.89
C SER A 576 -79.29 -34.56 -3.10
N GLY A 577 -78.06 -34.01 -2.82
CA GLY A 577 -76.80 -34.71 -3.07
C GLY A 577 -76.38 -34.74 -4.55
N ASP A 578 -77.17 -34.20 -5.45
CA ASP A 578 -76.91 -34.24 -6.88
C ASP A 578 -76.01 -33.11 -7.39
N ASP A 579 -75.85 -32.06 -6.61
CA ASP A 579 -75.10 -30.86 -6.97
C ASP A 579 -73.85 -30.60 -6.09
N ASP A 580 -73.19 -31.66 -5.70
CA ASP A 580 -71.89 -31.56 -4.99
C ASP A 580 -70.83 -30.89 -5.88
N ARG A 581 -70.43 -29.68 -5.57
CA ARG A 581 -69.59 -28.85 -6.44
C ARG A 581 -68.19 -28.75 -5.92
N GLY A 582 -67.24 -28.53 -6.85
CA GLY A 582 -65.86 -28.28 -6.53
C GLY A 582 -65.64 -26.93 -5.79
N GLY A 583 -64.62 -26.86 -5.01
CA GLY A 583 -64.18 -25.63 -4.38
C GLY A 583 -63.61 -24.61 -5.40
N GLY A 584 -63.75 -23.32 -5.12
CA GLY A 584 -63.21 -22.22 -5.93
C GLY A 584 -61.72 -22.21 -5.93
N GLY A 585 -61.07 -21.74 -7.00
CA GLY A 585 -59.66 -21.54 -7.07
C GLY A 585 -59.19 -20.24 -6.37
N GLY A 586 -57.96 -20.22 -5.87
CA GLY A 586 -57.33 -18.98 -5.37
C GLY A 586 -56.85 -18.10 -6.52
N SER A 587 -56.81 -16.76 -6.33
CA SER A 587 -56.32 -15.83 -7.33
C SER A 587 -54.77 -15.73 -7.32
N GLY A 588 -54.17 -15.36 -8.45
CA GLY A 588 -52.79 -14.94 -8.58
C GLY A 588 -52.63 -13.44 -8.32
N TYR A 589 -51.39 -13.01 -8.15
CA TYR A 589 -51.04 -11.59 -7.96
C TYR A 589 -49.62 -11.32 -8.40
N VAL A 590 -49.38 -10.14 -8.93
CA VAL A 590 -48.08 -9.57 -9.22
C VAL A 590 -48.03 -8.13 -8.72
N TYR A 591 -47.02 -7.77 -7.93
CA TYR A 591 -46.87 -6.43 -7.37
C TYR A 591 -46.25 -5.49 -8.40
N THR A 592 -47.08 -4.66 -9.02
CA THR A 592 -46.68 -3.65 -10.03
C THR A 592 -47.18 -2.27 -9.62
N SER A 593 -46.77 -1.23 -10.34
CA SER A 593 -47.29 0.13 -10.13
C SER A 593 -48.83 0.21 -10.29
N SER A 594 -49.43 -0.65 -11.14
CA SER A 594 -50.88 -0.69 -11.39
C SER A 594 -51.63 -1.54 -10.39
N THR A 595 -51.04 -2.57 -9.80
CA THR A 595 -51.70 -3.50 -8.87
C THR A 595 -51.42 -3.19 -7.39
N ALA A 596 -50.47 -2.31 -7.09
CA ALA A 596 -50.10 -1.96 -5.72
C ALA A 596 -51.27 -1.40 -4.89
N SER A 597 -52.23 -0.71 -5.51
CA SER A 597 -53.48 -0.22 -4.88
C SER A 597 -54.43 -1.36 -4.43
N ASN A 598 -54.30 -2.57 -4.97
CA ASN A 598 -55.08 -3.75 -4.58
C ASN A 598 -54.49 -4.46 -3.34
N TYR A 599 -53.35 -3.98 -2.83
CA TYR A 599 -52.74 -4.57 -1.64
C TYR A 599 -53.61 -4.23 -0.41
N PRO A 600 -53.95 -5.19 0.45
CA PRO A 600 -54.70 -4.90 1.66
C PRO A 600 -53.84 -4.01 2.60
N SER A 601 -54.55 -3.32 3.52
CA SER A 601 -53.89 -2.51 4.54
C SER A 601 -52.79 -3.31 5.27
N GLY A 602 -51.61 -2.69 5.43
CA GLY A 602 -50.45 -3.34 6.05
C GLY A 602 -49.37 -3.83 5.07
N CYS A 603 -49.46 -3.47 3.78
CA CYS A 603 -48.41 -3.77 2.79
C CYS A 603 -47.02 -3.37 3.31
N LEU A 604 -46.06 -4.31 3.28
CA LEU A 604 -44.66 -4.11 3.70
C LEU A 604 -43.72 -3.83 2.52
N LEU A 605 -44.24 -3.81 1.30
CA LEU A 605 -43.47 -3.55 0.09
C LEU A 605 -43.47 -2.06 -0.26
N SER A 606 -42.39 -1.59 -0.87
CA SER A 606 -42.29 -0.25 -1.45
C SER A 606 -42.20 -0.33 -2.97
N SER A 607 -42.35 0.81 -3.65
CA SER A 607 -42.27 0.93 -5.11
C SER A 607 -40.97 0.39 -5.74
N LYS A 608 -39.88 0.30 -4.97
CA LYS A 608 -38.59 -0.27 -5.44
C LYS A 608 -38.72 -1.77 -5.80
N TYR A 609 -39.78 -2.45 -5.37
CA TYR A 609 -40.02 -3.85 -5.63
C TYR A 609 -41.09 -4.09 -6.71
N TYR A 610 -41.51 -3.07 -7.44
CA TYR A 610 -42.43 -3.24 -8.56
C TYR A 610 -41.84 -4.16 -9.61
N LEU A 611 -42.64 -5.18 -10.00
CA LEU A 611 -42.30 -6.07 -11.08
C LEU A 611 -42.62 -5.42 -12.43
N THR A 612 -41.74 -5.67 -13.41
CA THR A 612 -41.96 -5.39 -14.84
C THR A 612 -42.20 -6.69 -15.60
N ASP A 613 -42.69 -6.62 -16.83
CA ASP A 613 -43.01 -7.80 -17.66
C ASP A 613 -43.84 -8.84 -16.88
N ALA A 614 -44.79 -8.35 -16.10
CA ALA A 614 -45.48 -9.13 -15.09
C ALA A 614 -46.88 -9.54 -15.56
N SER A 615 -47.22 -10.81 -15.31
CA SER A 615 -48.55 -11.36 -15.62
C SER A 615 -48.93 -12.50 -14.68
N THR A 616 -50.20 -12.76 -14.58
CA THR A 616 -50.75 -13.95 -13.93
C THR A 616 -51.70 -14.67 -14.91
N ILE A 617 -51.59 -16.00 -14.98
CA ILE A 617 -52.31 -16.85 -15.92
C ILE A 617 -53.09 -17.91 -15.13
N ALA A 618 -54.31 -18.13 -15.55
CA ALA A 618 -55.22 -19.08 -14.90
C ALA A 618 -54.84 -20.55 -15.22
N GLY A 619 -55.12 -21.46 -14.29
CA GLY A 619 -54.79 -22.88 -14.41
C GLY A 619 -55.68 -23.68 -15.40
N ASN A 620 -56.57 -23.02 -16.10
CA ASN A 620 -57.29 -23.61 -17.26
C ASN A 620 -56.72 -23.18 -18.61
N ALA A 621 -55.65 -22.34 -18.61
CA ALA A 621 -54.97 -21.90 -19.80
C ALA A 621 -53.61 -22.61 -19.96
N SER A 622 -52.99 -22.46 -21.14
CA SER A 622 -51.64 -22.92 -21.40
C SER A 622 -50.64 -22.04 -20.65
N ILE A 623 -49.78 -22.65 -19.85
CA ILE A 623 -48.72 -22.01 -19.04
C ILE A 623 -47.39 -22.69 -19.32
N PRO A 624 -46.24 -22.04 -19.06
CA PRO A 624 -44.93 -22.70 -19.10
C PRO A 624 -44.89 -23.89 -18.15
N ALA A 625 -44.36 -25.04 -18.61
CA ALA A 625 -44.12 -26.18 -17.74
C ALA A 625 -42.86 -25.94 -16.87
N THR A 626 -42.78 -26.60 -15.73
CA THR A 626 -41.62 -26.46 -14.82
C THR A 626 -40.31 -27.03 -15.40
N SER A 627 -40.38 -27.93 -16.39
CA SER A 627 -39.24 -28.48 -17.12
C SER A 627 -39.05 -27.77 -18.46
N SER A 628 -39.74 -28.21 -19.49
CA SER A 628 -39.67 -27.62 -20.84
C SER A 628 -41.05 -27.71 -21.51
N GLY A 629 -41.31 -26.78 -22.43
CA GLY A 629 -42.59 -26.70 -23.13
C GLY A 629 -43.71 -26.05 -22.31
N THR A 630 -44.96 -26.43 -22.57
CA THR A 630 -46.16 -25.88 -21.93
C THR A 630 -47.03 -26.97 -21.33
N GLU A 631 -47.82 -26.62 -20.34
CA GLU A 631 -48.87 -27.48 -19.73
C GLU A 631 -50.17 -26.69 -19.57
N THR A 632 -51.31 -27.35 -19.51
CA THR A 632 -52.60 -26.70 -19.20
C THR A 632 -52.79 -26.68 -17.70
N GLY A 633 -52.47 -25.56 -17.06
CA GLY A 633 -52.42 -25.43 -15.60
C GLY A 633 -51.47 -26.41 -14.93
N HIS A 634 -50.99 -26.05 -13.74
CA HIS A 634 -49.99 -26.85 -13.02
C HIS A 634 -50.63 -27.98 -12.21
N SER A 635 -50.07 -29.19 -12.31
CA SER A 635 -50.52 -30.38 -11.58
C SER A 635 -49.56 -30.73 -10.45
N GLY A 636 -50.10 -31.34 -9.37
CA GLY A 636 -49.31 -31.71 -8.20
C GLY A 636 -48.96 -30.53 -7.29
N ASN A 637 -47.82 -30.62 -6.63
CA ASN A 637 -47.30 -29.52 -5.79
C ASN A 637 -46.89 -28.33 -6.65
N GLY A 638 -47.01 -27.15 -6.10
CA GLY A 638 -46.52 -25.93 -6.74
C GLY A 638 -45.00 -25.94 -6.99
N TYR A 639 -44.53 -24.88 -7.65
CA TYR A 639 -43.12 -24.72 -7.99
C TYR A 639 -42.74 -23.24 -8.04
N ALA A 640 -41.50 -22.95 -7.74
CA ALA A 640 -40.96 -21.58 -7.89
C ALA A 640 -39.60 -21.59 -8.57
N ARG A 641 -39.33 -20.54 -9.32
CA ARG A 641 -38.07 -20.38 -10.06
C ARG A 641 -37.59 -18.94 -10.03
N ILE A 642 -36.26 -18.76 -9.83
CA ILE A 642 -35.57 -17.49 -10.04
C ILE A 642 -34.58 -17.69 -11.17
N THR A 643 -34.69 -16.88 -12.23
CA THR A 643 -33.71 -16.86 -13.33
C THR A 643 -32.91 -15.58 -13.27
N ASN A 644 -31.58 -15.70 -13.31
CA ASN A 644 -30.67 -14.58 -13.38
C ASN A 644 -30.72 -13.94 -14.79
N MET A 645 -30.97 -12.65 -14.87
CA MET A 645 -31.09 -11.86 -16.10
C MET A 645 -29.90 -10.88 -16.32
N ASN A 646 -28.84 -10.99 -15.51
CA ASN A 646 -27.69 -10.14 -15.59
C ASN A 646 -26.69 -10.59 -16.65
#